data_e11a87e67ad71346d473d4d2abf698e7
#
_entry.id   e11a87e67ad71346d473d4d2abf698e7
#
_cell.length_a   1.000
_cell.length_b   1.000
_cell.length_c   1.000
_cell.angle_alpha   90.00
_cell.angle_beta   90.00
_cell.angle_gamma   90.00
#
_symmetry.space_group_name_H-M   'P 1'
#
loop_
_entity.id
_entity.type
_entity.pdbx_description
1 polymer ?
#
loop_
_entity_poly.entity_id
_entity_poly.type
_entity_poly.pdbx_seq_one_letter_code
_entity_poly.pdbx_strand_id
1 'polypeptide(L)'
;MLTPGPITRGPRSLLRQIREAMAGSGPTQAKLDMVVRTIAGSMVAEVCSIYLRRASGEMELFATEGLEPGAVHVTRLKRGEGLVGEIMRLGRPLNLSDAPSHPAFSYRPETGEDPFHALLGVPLLRGGRAIGVLMVQNRASRTYADDEVEDLQIIAMVLAEMVATGDLLSREELKDVEIAPRRPERLKGSKFADGLAFGVAVLHETPVAVGRLLSDDVAAEERRLAAAIAALQAQIAGMLEGHEGILGPSYDVLETYRMLAYSRSWNHSLKEAVHSGLTAEAAVERVRSEHRASLGQARDPYLRERVHDLEDLNDRLLRHLSGDGDTARALPDNAILIARNLGPADLLEYDRTKLRGLLLEEGSSASHAVIVARALDIPCVGRVAGLRDRVNEGDPVIVDAETGEAYLRPRPDVVKAVTARIGVRAERRAEFARLRDTPAFTRDGVKIALLMNAGLAVDLDNLAETGAEGIGLFRTEFQFMVSEDLPRLTAQSTLYSRVLEAAGNLPVTFRTLDLGGDKVLPYLEAEREDNPALGWRAVRMGLDRPALLRMQLRALIAASAGRPLHVMFPLVANVDEFRAARNLVEREVAWAERRGRPAPARLEVGAMVEAPSLLWHLDALLPLTDFVSVGTNDLMQYLFAADRGNPRVSDRYDPLSPPALRALKTIRDACAETGTPVSVCGEMAGRPLEAFALVALGYERLSMPPAGIGPVKQMVLSCDREAARRGIDGFLRSGAGSVRGEIESLARKLFVAV
;
A
#
# COMPACT_ATOMS: atom_id res chain seq x y z
N MET A 1 -7.43 -59.53 32.78
CA MET A 1 -7.71 -59.23 31.37
C MET A 1 -7.76 -57.71 31.24
N LEU A 2 -6.66 -57.12 30.77
CA LEU A 2 -6.57 -55.67 30.48
C LEU A 2 -7.10 -55.49 29.07
N THR A 3 -8.17 -54.75 28.94
CA THR A 3 -8.68 -54.25 27.63
C THR A 3 -7.63 -53.30 27.03
N PRO A 4 -7.21 -53.48 25.77
CA PRO A 4 -6.33 -52.50 25.14
C PRO A 4 -7.12 -51.24 24.89
N GLY A 5 -6.62 -50.10 25.41
CA GLY A 5 -7.13 -48.79 25.09
C GLY A 5 -6.98 -48.48 23.61
N PRO A 6 -7.74 -47.52 23.06
CA PRO A 6 -7.67 -47.17 21.66
C PRO A 6 -6.27 -46.63 21.34
N ILE A 7 -5.62 -47.26 20.37
CA ILE A 7 -4.36 -46.79 19.79
C ILE A 7 -4.71 -45.53 18.99
N THR A 8 -4.52 -44.34 19.57
CA THR A 8 -4.53 -43.07 18.87
C THR A 8 -3.37 -43.07 17.89
N ARG A 9 -3.65 -43.39 16.63
CA ARG A 9 -2.70 -43.25 15.53
C ARG A 9 -2.62 -41.74 15.19
N GLY A 10 -1.56 -41.08 15.60
CA GLY A 10 -1.38 -39.67 15.33
C GLY A 10 -1.30 -39.33 13.80
N PRO A 11 -1.39 -38.06 13.42
CA PRO A 11 -1.52 -37.58 12.02
C PRO A 11 -0.47 -38.16 11.08
N ARG A 12 0.73 -38.44 11.56
CA ARG A 12 1.85 -39.05 10.78
C ARG A 12 1.49 -40.42 10.20
N SER A 13 0.78 -41.27 10.94
CA SER A 13 0.43 -42.62 10.45
C SER A 13 -0.64 -42.53 9.36
N LEU A 14 -1.58 -41.59 9.51
CA LEU A 14 -2.65 -41.35 8.56
C LEU A 14 -2.12 -40.79 7.25
N LEU A 15 -1.26 -39.79 7.34
CA LEU A 15 -0.64 -39.14 6.15
C LEU A 15 0.24 -40.14 5.37
N ARG A 16 0.93 -41.07 6.06
CA ARG A 16 1.64 -42.15 5.39
C ARG A 16 0.70 -43.07 4.61
N GLN A 17 -0.45 -43.46 5.21
CA GLN A 17 -1.46 -44.26 4.55
C GLN A 17 -2.09 -43.55 3.34
N ILE A 18 -2.37 -42.24 3.43
CA ILE A 18 -2.85 -41.44 2.32
C ILE A 18 -1.80 -41.43 1.17
N ARG A 19 -0.52 -41.25 1.50
CA ARG A 19 0.56 -41.28 0.50
C ARG A 19 0.70 -42.66 -0.17
N GLU A 20 0.59 -43.75 0.61
CA GLU A 20 0.61 -45.09 0.07
C GLU A 20 -0.59 -45.37 -0.83
N ALA A 21 -1.78 -44.91 -0.46
CA ALA A 21 -3.00 -44.98 -1.27
C ALA A 21 -2.83 -44.21 -2.62
N MET A 22 -2.14 -43.09 -2.58
CA MET A 22 -1.89 -42.25 -3.77
C MET A 22 -0.81 -42.80 -4.70
N ALA A 23 0.17 -43.55 -4.17
CA ALA A 23 1.23 -44.19 -4.97
C ALA A 23 0.74 -45.37 -5.80
N GLY A 24 -0.46 -45.90 -5.52
CA GLY A 24 -1.08 -46.98 -6.28
C GLY A 24 -1.45 -46.57 -7.73
N SER A 25 -1.36 -47.56 -8.63
CA SER A 25 -1.84 -47.40 -10.01
C SER A 25 -3.34 -47.59 -10.07
N GLY A 26 -4.11 -46.54 -10.35
CA GLY A 26 -5.58 -46.60 -10.45
C GLY A 26 -6.22 -45.31 -10.94
N PRO A 27 -7.52 -45.32 -11.31
CA PRO A 27 -8.25 -44.10 -11.66
C PRO A 27 -8.22 -43.06 -10.54
N THR A 28 -8.17 -41.80 -10.88
CA THR A 28 -8.10 -40.69 -9.93
C THR A 28 -9.24 -40.70 -8.91
N GLN A 29 -10.47 -40.99 -9.36
CA GLN A 29 -11.64 -41.12 -8.47
C GLN A 29 -11.47 -42.23 -7.41
N ALA A 30 -10.95 -43.38 -7.81
CA ALA A 30 -10.72 -44.51 -6.86
C ALA A 30 -9.68 -44.13 -5.78
N LYS A 31 -8.70 -43.27 -6.11
CA LYS A 31 -7.73 -42.73 -5.16
C LYS A 31 -8.41 -41.75 -4.18
N LEU A 32 -9.25 -40.84 -4.67
CA LEU A 32 -10.05 -39.95 -3.83
C LEU A 32 -10.98 -40.71 -2.87
N ASP A 33 -11.69 -41.73 -3.36
CA ASP A 33 -12.56 -42.56 -2.54
C ASP A 33 -11.78 -43.31 -1.47
N MET A 34 -10.56 -43.76 -1.77
CA MET A 34 -9.69 -44.41 -0.79
C MET A 34 -9.21 -43.41 0.27
N VAL A 35 -8.91 -42.15 -0.14
CA VAL A 35 -8.49 -41.08 0.79
C VAL A 35 -9.60 -40.76 1.78
N VAL A 36 -10.84 -40.51 1.32
CA VAL A 36 -11.97 -40.18 2.23
C VAL A 36 -12.27 -41.33 3.17
N ARG A 37 -12.19 -42.58 2.70
CA ARG A 37 -12.37 -43.79 3.55
C ARG A 37 -11.27 -43.90 4.61
N THR A 38 -10.03 -43.62 4.25
CA THR A 38 -8.88 -43.65 5.18
C THR A 38 -9.01 -42.59 6.25
N ILE A 39 -9.44 -41.36 5.87
CA ILE A 39 -9.69 -40.28 6.81
C ILE A 39 -10.86 -40.61 7.74
N ALA A 40 -11.99 -41.03 7.20
CA ALA A 40 -13.15 -41.44 8.00
C ALA A 40 -12.78 -42.47 9.06
N GLY A 41 -12.05 -43.53 8.67
CA GLY A 41 -11.58 -44.55 9.58
C GLY A 41 -10.64 -44.07 10.68
N SER A 42 -9.75 -43.14 10.36
CA SER A 42 -8.79 -42.58 11.33
C SER A 42 -9.45 -41.58 12.30
N MET A 43 -10.38 -40.76 11.81
CA MET A 43 -11.12 -39.79 12.61
C MET A 43 -12.30 -40.40 13.38
N VAL A 44 -12.52 -41.71 13.27
CA VAL A 44 -13.68 -42.42 13.84
C VAL A 44 -14.98 -41.69 13.44
N ALA A 45 -15.03 -41.26 12.18
CA ALA A 45 -16.17 -40.59 11.60
C ALA A 45 -16.96 -41.53 10.68
N GLU A 46 -18.28 -41.37 10.68
CA GLU A 46 -19.18 -42.17 9.82
C GLU A 46 -19.25 -41.60 8.40
N VAL A 47 -18.97 -40.30 8.26
CA VAL A 47 -18.91 -39.61 6.99
C VAL A 47 -17.58 -38.85 6.87
N CYS A 48 -16.99 -38.92 5.66
CA CYS A 48 -15.92 -37.99 5.24
C CYS A 48 -16.21 -37.55 3.81
N SER A 49 -16.19 -36.25 3.56
CA SER A 49 -16.51 -35.65 2.25
C SER A 49 -15.51 -34.58 1.85
N ILE A 50 -15.17 -34.56 0.55
CA ILE A 50 -14.32 -33.52 -0.06
C ILE A 50 -15.17 -32.74 -1.06
N TYR A 51 -15.28 -31.43 -0.83
CA TYR A 51 -15.85 -30.47 -1.75
C TYR A 51 -14.75 -29.64 -2.37
N LEU A 52 -14.77 -29.48 -3.69
CA LEU A 52 -13.81 -28.64 -4.41
C LEU A 52 -14.53 -27.52 -5.16
N ARG A 53 -13.84 -26.39 -5.29
CA ARG A 53 -14.38 -25.22 -5.97
C ARG A 53 -14.18 -25.34 -7.48
N ARG A 54 -15.26 -25.18 -8.24
CA ARG A 54 -15.23 -25.09 -9.71
C ARG A 54 -14.89 -23.67 -10.19
N ALA A 55 -14.52 -23.54 -11.45
CA ALA A 55 -14.26 -22.25 -12.10
C ALA A 55 -15.50 -21.34 -12.09
N SER A 56 -16.72 -21.90 -12.06
CA SER A 56 -17.98 -21.17 -11.85
C SER A 56 -18.10 -20.52 -10.47
N GLY A 57 -17.24 -20.90 -9.51
CA GLY A 57 -17.31 -20.49 -8.11
C GLY A 57 -18.21 -21.35 -7.23
N GLU A 58 -18.89 -22.36 -7.81
CA GLU A 58 -19.68 -23.34 -7.10
C GLU A 58 -18.80 -24.38 -6.42
N MET A 59 -19.28 -24.96 -5.30
CA MET A 59 -18.66 -26.07 -4.61
C MET A 59 -19.30 -27.38 -5.05
N GLU A 60 -18.51 -28.30 -5.56
CA GLU A 60 -18.99 -29.62 -6.00
C GLU A 60 -18.43 -30.72 -5.10
N LEU A 61 -19.26 -31.70 -4.78
CA LEU A 61 -18.85 -32.90 -4.02
C LEU A 61 -18.04 -33.82 -4.94
N PHE A 62 -16.74 -33.98 -4.63
CA PHE A 62 -15.81 -34.79 -5.42
C PHE A 62 -15.62 -36.22 -4.90
N ALA A 63 -15.69 -36.39 -3.60
CA ALA A 63 -15.62 -37.70 -2.98
C ALA A 63 -16.35 -37.73 -1.65
N THR A 64 -16.91 -38.86 -1.31
CA THR A 64 -17.55 -39.07 -0.03
C THR A 64 -17.43 -40.54 0.42
N GLU A 65 -17.29 -40.74 1.72
CA GLU A 65 -17.54 -41.98 2.42
C GLU A 65 -18.69 -41.74 3.37
N GLY A 66 -19.70 -42.60 3.37
CA GLY A 66 -20.81 -42.56 4.30
C GLY A 66 -22.04 -41.75 3.89
N LEU A 67 -21.95 -40.89 2.86
CA LEU A 67 -23.11 -40.30 2.19
C LEU A 67 -23.51 -41.11 0.95
N GLU A 68 -24.65 -40.77 0.32
CA GLU A 68 -25.11 -41.43 -0.91
C GLU A 68 -24.08 -41.33 -2.03
N PRO A 69 -23.51 -42.42 -2.56
CA PRO A 69 -22.50 -42.37 -3.59
C PRO A 69 -22.94 -41.69 -4.87
N GLY A 70 -24.24 -41.69 -5.17
CA GLY A 70 -24.81 -41.00 -6.33
C GLY A 70 -24.78 -39.46 -6.25
N ALA A 71 -24.43 -38.91 -5.08
CA ALA A 71 -24.30 -37.47 -4.87
C ALA A 71 -22.96 -36.89 -5.42
N VAL A 72 -21.96 -37.75 -5.61
CA VAL A 72 -20.63 -37.34 -6.14
C VAL A 72 -20.78 -36.80 -7.55
N HIS A 73 -20.19 -35.64 -7.82
CA HIS A 73 -20.30 -34.85 -9.06
C HIS A 73 -21.70 -34.33 -9.42
N VAL A 74 -22.71 -34.65 -8.60
CA VAL A 74 -24.10 -34.17 -8.76
C VAL A 74 -24.40 -33.03 -7.80
N THR A 75 -24.02 -33.16 -6.54
CA THR A 75 -24.27 -32.12 -5.53
C THR A 75 -23.39 -30.92 -5.76
N ARG A 76 -24.04 -29.76 -6.00
CA ARG A 76 -23.40 -28.47 -6.18
C ARG A 76 -24.02 -27.44 -5.25
N LEU A 77 -23.17 -26.68 -4.57
CA LEU A 77 -23.54 -25.59 -3.67
C LEU A 77 -23.07 -24.25 -4.25
N LYS A 78 -23.95 -23.26 -4.22
CA LYS A 78 -23.59 -21.90 -4.64
C LYS A 78 -22.63 -21.26 -3.63
N ARG A 79 -21.97 -20.20 -4.04
CA ARG A 79 -21.07 -19.45 -3.17
C ARG A 79 -21.81 -18.95 -1.91
N GLY A 80 -21.33 -19.39 -0.73
CA GLY A 80 -21.91 -19.04 0.57
C GLY A 80 -23.11 -19.86 0.98
N GLU A 81 -23.48 -20.90 0.23
CA GLU A 81 -24.60 -21.79 0.55
C GLU A 81 -24.15 -22.95 1.45
N GLY A 82 -24.93 -23.24 2.50
CA GLY A 82 -24.71 -24.32 3.41
C GLY A 82 -23.47 -24.14 4.31
N LEU A 83 -23.19 -25.15 5.15
CA LEU A 83 -22.03 -25.15 6.03
C LEU A 83 -20.71 -25.17 5.25
N VAL A 84 -20.67 -25.83 4.10
CA VAL A 84 -19.52 -25.82 3.19
C VAL A 84 -19.22 -24.39 2.71
N GLY A 85 -20.25 -23.65 2.31
CA GLY A 85 -20.12 -22.24 1.89
C GLY A 85 -19.68 -21.34 3.02
N GLU A 86 -20.12 -21.60 4.24
CA GLU A 86 -19.74 -20.86 5.44
C GLU A 86 -18.26 -21.09 5.80
N ILE A 87 -17.77 -22.35 5.77
CA ILE A 87 -16.36 -22.70 6.00
C ILE A 87 -15.47 -22.03 4.94
N MET A 88 -15.88 -22.06 3.67
CA MET A 88 -15.19 -21.39 2.57
C MET A 88 -15.10 -19.87 2.78
N ARG A 89 -16.17 -19.26 3.29
CA ARG A 89 -16.24 -17.82 3.55
C ARG A 89 -15.37 -17.41 4.73
N LEU A 90 -15.39 -18.22 5.80
CA LEU A 90 -14.66 -17.95 7.04
C LEU A 90 -13.16 -18.27 6.91
N GLY A 91 -12.77 -19.20 6.03
CA GLY A 91 -11.40 -19.69 5.90
C GLY A 91 -10.85 -20.34 7.18
N ARG A 92 -11.72 -20.80 8.07
CA ARG A 92 -11.38 -21.41 9.36
C ARG A 92 -12.25 -22.63 9.66
N PRO A 93 -11.80 -23.55 10.55
CA PRO A 93 -12.58 -24.71 10.95
C PRO A 93 -13.96 -24.34 11.53
N LEU A 94 -14.94 -25.19 11.28
CA LEU A 94 -16.25 -25.16 11.88
C LEU A 94 -16.49 -26.49 12.59
N ASN A 95 -16.64 -26.45 13.90
CA ASN A 95 -16.82 -27.65 14.77
C ASN A 95 -18.18 -27.52 15.47
N LEU A 96 -19.13 -28.36 15.09
CA LEU A 96 -20.52 -28.31 15.54
C LEU A 96 -20.94 -29.68 16.14
N SER A 97 -21.55 -29.65 17.30
CA SER A 97 -22.14 -30.84 17.91
C SER A 97 -23.52 -31.17 17.35
N ASP A 98 -24.21 -30.18 16.76
CA ASP A 98 -25.51 -30.32 16.11
C ASP A 98 -25.58 -29.42 14.88
N ALA A 99 -25.13 -29.93 13.75
CA ALA A 99 -25.06 -29.21 12.48
C ALA A 99 -26.43 -28.74 11.94
N PRO A 100 -27.51 -29.55 12.06
CA PRO A 100 -28.85 -29.13 11.63
C PRO A 100 -29.39 -27.86 12.32
N SER A 101 -28.96 -27.60 13.56
CA SER A 101 -29.38 -26.39 14.29
C SER A 101 -28.66 -25.10 13.86
N HIS A 102 -27.62 -25.18 13.05
CA HIS A 102 -26.85 -24.05 12.63
C HIS A 102 -27.59 -23.21 11.54
N PRO A 103 -27.65 -21.87 11.66
CA PRO A 103 -28.41 -21.00 10.73
C PRO A 103 -28.00 -21.14 9.25
N ALA A 104 -26.76 -21.51 8.97
CA ALA A 104 -26.26 -21.72 7.62
C ALA A 104 -26.49 -23.16 7.10
N PHE A 105 -27.09 -24.04 7.88
CA PHE A 105 -27.36 -25.40 7.41
C PHE A 105 -28.33 -25.42 6.24
N SER A 106 -28.00 -26.15 5.19
CA SER A 106 -28.83 -26.28 3.98
C SER A 106 -28.85 -27.74 3.56
N TYR A 107 -29.96 -28.40 3.85
CA TYR A 107 -30.13 -29.81 3.55
C TYR A 107 -30.21 -30.11 2.05
N ARG A 108 -29.54 -31.17 1.63
CA ARG A 108 -29.53 -31.66 0.26
C ARG A 108 -30.02 -33.11 0.22
N PRO A 109 -31.26 -33.38 -0.27
CA PRO A 109 -31.84 -34.71 -0.27
C PRO A 109 -30.98 -35.75 -0.96
N GLU A 110 -30.25 -35.39 -1.98
CA GLU A 110 -29.37 -36.27 -2.76
C GLU A 110 -28.17 -36.79 -1.97
N THR A 111 -27.79 -36.14 -0.86
CA THR A 111 -26.61 -36.54 -0.04
C THR A 111 -27.01 -37.58 1.04
N GLY A 112 -28.26 -37.62 1.45
CA GLY A 112 -28.68 -38.46 2.56
C GLY A 112 -28.11 -38.03 3.92
N GLU A 113 -27.90 -36.75 4.16
CA GLU A 113 -27.18 -36.15 5.29
C GLU A 113 -28.03 -36.06 6.58
N ASP A 114 -29.35 -36.29 6.52
CA ASP A 114 -30.31 -36.16 7.63
C ASP A 114 -29.88 -36.81 8.96
N PRO A 115 -29.24 -38.01 8.98
CA PRO A 115 -28.96 -38.70 10.24
C PRO A 115 -27.74 -38.13 10.98
N PHE A 116 -27.00 -37.20 10.41
CA PHE A 116 -25.70 -36.77 10.97
C PHE A 116 -25.81 -35.41 11.68
N HIS A 117 -25.46 -35.41 12.99
CA HIS A 117 -25.56 -34.25 13.87
C HIS A 117 -24.20 -33.56 14.08
N ALA A 118 -23.17 -34.32 14.47
CA ALA A 118 -21.85 -33.76 14.69
C ALA A 118 -21.14 -33.50 13.35
N LEU A 119 -20.55 -32.33 13.21
CA LEU A 119 -19.80 -31.92 12.03
C LEU A 119 -18.50 -31.22 12.41
N LEU A 120 -17.41 -31.67 11.84
CA LEU A 120 -16.16 -30.89 11.76
C LEU A 120 -15.80 -30.67 10.29
N GLY A 121 -15.74 -29.43 9.89
CA GLY A 121 -15.34 -29.04 8.55
C GLY A 121 -14.13 -28.09 8.58
N VAL A 122 -13.15 -28.35 7.73
CA VAL A 122 -11.93 -27.54 7.60
C VAL A 122 -11.73 -27.11 6.16
N PRO A 123 -11.26 -25.88 5.91
CA PRO A 123 -10.98 -25.42 4.55
C PRO A 123 -9.71 -26.09 4.00
N LEU A 124 -9.71 -26.42 2.71
CA LEU A 124 -8.54 -26.79 1.94
C LEU A 124 -7.85 -25.49 1.50
N LEU A 125 -6.83 -25.05 2.24
CA LEU A 125 -6.16 -23.77 2.03
C LEU A 125 -4.92 -23.92 1.14
N ARG A 126 -4.82 -23.10 0.10
CA ARG A 126 -3.59 -22.93 -0.68
C ARG A 126 -3.32 -21.44 -0.87
N GLY A 127 -2.11 -20.99 -0.51
CA GLY A 127 -1.77 -19.58 -0.57
C GLY A 127 -2.75 -18.67 0.18
N GLY A 128 -3.31 -19.14 1.31
CA GLY A 128 -4.32 -18.43 2.10
C GLY A 128 -5.72 -18.35 1.47
N ARG A 129 -5.97 -19.05 0.36
CA ARG A 129 -7.27 -19.12 -0.31
C ARG A 129 -7.87 -20.52 -0.13
N ALA A 130 -9.13 -20.59 0.22
CA ALA A 130 -9.82 -21.86 0.29
C ALA A 130 -10.19 -22.34 -1.15
N ILE A 131 -9.64 -23.48 -1.55
CA ILE A 131 -9.92 -24.15 -2.82
C ILE A 131 -10.95 -25.27 -2.69
N GLY A 132 -11.27 -25.64 -1.45
CA GLY A 132 -12.22 -26.69 -1.13
C GLY A 132 -12.52 -26.76 0.36
N VAL A 133 -13.28 -27.78 0.76
CA VAL A 133 -13.60 -28.11 2.16
C VAL A 133 -13.48 -29.61 2.36
N LEU A 134 -12.82 -30.01 3.43
CA LEU A 134 -12.84 -31.37 3.95
C LEU A 134 -13.77 -31.42 5.17
N MET A 135 -14.73 -32.34 5.16
CA MET A 135 -15.69 -32.50 6.24
C MET A 135 -15.70 -33.94 6.78
N VAL A 136 -15.89 -34.04 8.09
CA VAL A 136 -16.24 -35.31 8.74
C VAL A 136 -17.49 -35.14 9.59
N GLN A 137 -18.33 -36.20 9.66
CA GLN A 137 -19.61 -36.16 10.38
C GLN A 137 -19.87 -37.44 11.12
N ASN A 138 -20.62 -37.34 12.23
CA ASN A 138 -21.11 -38.47 13.00
C ASN A 138 -22.61 -38.32 13.30
N ARG A 139 -23.33 -39.45 13.43
CA ARG A 139 -24.74 -39.45 13.84
C ARG A 139 -24.88 -39.03 15.29
N ALA A 140 -23.95 -39.51 16.15
CA ALA A 140 -23.94 -39.13 17.55
C ALA A 140 -23.53 -37.64 17.67
N SER A 141 -24.30 -36.87 18.43
CA SER A 141 -23.92 -35.50 18.78
C SER A 141 -22.64 -35.54 19.62
N ARG A 142 -21.58 -34.93 19.12
CA ARG A 142 -20.28 -34.77 19.78
C ARG A 142 -19.61 -33.48 19.32
N THR A 143 -18.73 -32.92 20.13
CA THR A 143 -17.79 -31.88 19.72
C THR A 143 -16.42 -32.55 19.54
N TYR A 144 -15.78 -32.33 18.42
CA TYR A 144 -14.44 -32.86 18.16
C TYR A 144 -13.43 -32.12 19.03
N ALA A 145 -12.45 -32.84 19.58
CA ALA A 145 -11.40 -32.28 20.41
C ALA A 145 -10.43 -31.42 19.58
N ASP A 146 -9.68 -30.54 20.24
CA ASP A 146 -8.77 -29.61 19.56
C ASP A 146 -7.70 -30.36 18.74
N ASP A 147 -7.18 -31.47 19.21
CA ASP A 147 -6.24 -32.36 18.51
C ASP A 147 -6.88 -32.99 17.26
N GLU A 148 -8.16 -33.37 17.30
CA GLU A 148 -8.86 -33.86 16.11
C GLU A 148 -9.05 -32.78 15.07
N VAL A 149 -9.30 -31.54 15.51
CA VAL A 149 -9.39 -30.37 14.63
C VAL A 149 -8.04 -30.10 13.96
N GLU A 150 -6.95 -30.12 14.73
CA GLU A 150 -5.60 -29.89 14.23
C GLU A 150 -5.18 -30.99 13.24
N ASP A 151 -5.46 -32.24 13.57
CA ASP A 151 -5.19 -33.40 12.71
C ASP A 151 -5.90 -33.26 11.35
N LEU A 152 -7.19 -32.86 11.35
CA LEU A 152 -7.95 -32.68 10.13
C LEU A 152 -7.45 -31.48 9.31
N GLN A 153 -6.99 -30.42 9.96
CA GLN A 153 -6.37 -29.26 9.29
C GLN A 153 -5.06 -29.63 8.58
N ILE A 154 -4.21 -30.44 9.21
CA ILE A 154 -2.98 -30.95 8.61
C ILE A 154 -3.29 -31.79 7.37
N ILE A 155 -4.29 -32.65 7.46
CA ILE A 155 -4.75 -33.45 6.32
C ILE A 155 -5.29 -32.57 5.20
N ALA A 156 -6.10 -31.57 5.54
CA ALA A 156 -6.67 -30.64 4.57
C ALA A 156 -5.60 -29.87 3.81
N MET A 157 -4.51 -29.46 4.46
CA MET A 157 -3.38 -28.80 3.82
C MET A 157 -2.68 -29.72 2.81
N VAL A 158 -2.45 -30.99 3.17
CA VAL A 158 -1.85 -31.99 2.26
C VAL A 158 -2.75 -32.20 1.05
N LEU A 159 -4.05 -32.37 1.27
CA LEU A 159 -5.01 -32.56 0.18
C LEU A 159 -5.10 -31.32 -0.74
N ALA A 160 -5.03 -30.12 -0.17
CA ALA A 160 -5.04 -28.89 -0.97
C ALA A 160 -3.84 -28.83 -1.94
N GLU A 161 -2.66 -29.23 -1.50
CA GLU A 161 -1.49 -29.29 -2.38
C GLU A 161 -1.60 -30.39 -3.43
N MET A 162 -2.10 -31.58 -3.06
CA MET A 162 -2.30 -32.70 -3.99
C MET A 162 -3.37 -32.41 -5.05
N VAL A 163 -4.40 -31.64 -4.72
CA VAL A 163 -5.39 -31.14 -5.69
C VAL A 163 -4.73 -30.18 -6.65
N ALA A 164 -3.88 -29.31 -6.16
CA ALA A 164 -3.26 -28.26 -6.95
C ALA A 164 -2.11 -28.76 -7.86
N THR A 165 -1.39 -29.81 -7.46
CA THR A 165 -0.37 -30.47 -8.31
C THR A 165 -0.97 -31.38 -9.37
N GLY A 166 -2.27 -31.64 -9.32
CA GLY A 166 -2.94 -32.55 -10.26
C GLY A 166 -2.80 -34.02 -9.95
N ASP A 167 -2.33 -34.37 -8.74
CA ASP A 167 -2.19 -35.77 -8.31
C ASP A 167 -3.54 -36.40 -7.97
N LEU A 168 -4.55 -35.57 -7.63
CA LEU A 168 -5.90 -35.96 -7.23
C LEU A 168 -6.99 -35.65 -8.28
N LEU A 169 -6.64 -35.01 -9.41
CA LEU A 169 -7.57 -34.69 -10.47
C LEU A 169 -6.97 -35.08 -11.83
N SER A 170 -7.80 -35.60 -12.74
CA SER A 170 -7.36 -35.87 -14.13
C SER A 170 -7.06 -34.55 -14.84
N ARG A 171 -6.20 -34.59 -15.87
CA ARG A 171 -5.92 -33.41 -16.72
C ARG A 171 -7.17 -32.83 -17.38
N GLU A 172 -8.22 -33.60 -17.54
CA GLU A 172 -9.52 -33.15 -18.11
C GLU A 172 -10.36 -32.43 -17.05
N GLU A 173 -10.39 -32.93 -15.82
CA GLU A 173 -11.06 -32.29 -14.68
C GLU A 173 -10.33 -31.00 -14.24
N LEU A 174 -9.01 -30.93 -14.37
CA LEU A 174 -8.21 -29.72 -14.20
C LEU A 174 -8.52 -28.65 -15.25
N LYS A 175 -8.90 -29.03 -16.47
CA LYS A 175 -9.27 -28.06 -17.53
C LYS A 175 -10.55 -27.28 -17.20
N ASP A 176 -11.48 -27.89 -16.50
CA ASP A 176 -12.71 -27.20 -16.02
C ASP A 176 -12.45 -26.32 -14.80
N VAL A 177 -11.32 -26.47 -14.14
CA VAL A 177 -10.92 -25.68 -12.98
C VAL A 177 -10.03 -24.48 -13.39
N GLU A 178 -9.35 -24.50 -14.54
CA GLU A 178 -8.26 -23.54 -14.79
C GLU A 178 -8.05 -23.02 -16.21
N ILE A 179 -8.94 -23.06 -17.15
CA ILE A 179 -8.68 -22.44 -18.46
C ILE A 179 -9.90 -21.68 -19.00
N ALA A 180 -10.06 -20.41 -18.55
CA ALA A 180 -10.68 -19.42 -19.40
C ALA A 180 -9.77 -19.19 -20.63
N PRO A 181 -10.29 -19.17 -21.86
CA PRO A 181 -9.50 -18.87 -23.05
C PRO A 181 -8.83 -17.50 -22.86
N ARG A 182 -7.57 -17.38 -23.23
CA ARG A 182 -6.71 -16.18 -23.14
C ARG A 182 -7.26 -15.01 -23.97
N ARG A 183 -8.43 -14.51 -23.64
CA ARG A 183 -9.06 -13.36 -24.30
C ARG A 183 -8.48 -12.04 -23.77
N PRO A 184 -8.42 -11.00 -24.60
CA PRO A 184 -8.16 -9.65 -24.11
C PRO A 184 -9.14 -9.29 -23.00
N GLU A 185 -8.64 -8.82 -21.87
CA GLU A 185 -9.46 -8.51 -20.70
C GLU A 185 -9.09 -7.13 -20.16
N ARG A 186 -10.11 -6.36 -19.77
CA ARG A 186 -9.97 -5.08 -19.10
C ARG A 186 -10.40 -5.24 -17.65
N LEU A 187 -9.51 -4.93 -16.75
CA LEU A 187 -9.74 -4.99 -15.32
C LEU A 187 -9.83 -3.57 -14.76
N LYS A 188 -10.70 -3.38 -13.79
CA LYS A 188 -10.81 -2.12 -13.04
C LYS A 188 -10.17 -2.28 -11.68
N GLY A 189 -9.39 -1.30 -11.30
CA GLY A 189 -8.78 -1.16 -10.00
C GLY A 189 -8.90 0.27 -9.49
N SER A 190 -8.03 0.61 -8.55
CA SER A 190 -7.89 1.96 -8.03
C SER A 190 -6.53 2.52 -8.44
N LYS A 191 -6.48 3.79 -8.80
CA LYS A 191 -5.26 4.52 -9.06
C LYS A 191 -4.44 4.64 -7.76
N PHE A 192 -3.23 4.10 -7.76
CA PHE A 192 -2.30 4.20 -6.64
C PHE A 192 -1.11 5.10 -6.94
N ALA A 193 -0.49 5.01 -8.11
CA ALA A 193 0.53 5.93 -8.59
C ALA A 193 0.29 6.25 -10.06
N ASP A 194 0.44 7.52 -10.44
CA ASP A 194 0.15 8.01 -11.80
C ASP A 194 1.04 7.39 -12.87
N GLY A 195 0.53 7.30 -14.07
CA GLY A 195 1.31 6.95 -15.24
C GLY A 195 0.66 5.90 -16.13
N LEU A 196 1.37 5.59 -17.21
CA LEU A 196 0.97 4.62 -18.23
C LEU A 196 2.16 3.73 -18.56
N ALA A 197 1.97 2.42 -18.50
CA ALA A 197 3.01 1.46 -18.82
C ALA A 197 2.49 0.32 -19.70
N PHE A 198 3.37 -0.21 -20.56
CA PHE A 198 3.16 -1.43 -21.31
C PHE A 198 4.36 -2.33 -21.15
N GLY A 199 4.13 -3.60 -20.89
CA GLY A 199 5.20 -4.58 -20.70
C GLY A 199 4.69 -6.00 -20.59
N VAL A 200 5.52 -6.86 -20.01
CA VAL A 200 5.23 -8.27 -19.78
C VAL A 200 5.03 -8.53 -18.28
N ALA A 201 4.04 -9.34 -17.96
CA ALA A 201 3.73 -9.73 -16.61
C ALA A 201 4.86 -10.54 -15.99
N VAL A 202 5.28 -10.14 -14.79
CA VAL A 202 6.18 -10.88 -13.91
C VAL A 202 5.46 -11.11 -12.60
N LEU A 203 5.24 -12.36 -12.23
CA LEU A 203 4.57 -12.70 -10.99
C LEU A 203 5.55 -12.58 -9.82
N HIS A 204 5.28 -11.69 -8.88
CA HIS A 204 6.12 -11.46 -7.70
C HIS A 204 6.21 -12.71 -6.82
N GLU A 205 5.06 -13.32 -6.57
CA GLU A 205 4.95 -14.52 -5.75
C GLU A 205 4.92 -15.74 -6.68
N THR A 206 6.04 -16.46 -6.80
CA THR A 206 6.02 -17.82 -7.32
C THR A 206 5.61 -18.72 -6.15
N PRO A 207 4.58 -19.57 -6.28
CA PRO A 207 4.33 -20.59 -5.27
C PRO A 207 5.59 -21.46 -5.19
N VAL A 208 6.27 -21.44 -4.05
CA VAL A 208 7.30 -22.44 -3.77
C VAL A 208 6.52 -23.75 -3.70
N ALA A 209 6.69 -24.60 -4.71
CA ALA A 209 6.07 -25.92 -4.71
C ALA A 209 6.69 -26.69 -3.53
N VAL A 210 5.91 -26.87 -2.46
CA VAL A 210 6.31 -27.68 -1.31
C VAL A 210 6.30 -29.13 -1.77
N GLY A 211 7.42 -29.59 -2.30
CA GLY A 211 7.53 -30.90 -2.93
C GLY A 211 7.40 -32.07 -1.94
N ARG A 212 7.69 -31.85 -0.65
CA ARG A 212 7.51 -32.82 0.45
C ARG A 212 6.87 -32.10 1.61
N LEU A 213 5.73 -32.61 2.07
CA LEU A 213 5.00 -32.01 3.19
C LEU A 213 5.40 -32.59 4.55
N LEU A 214 5.88 -33.84 4.55
CA LEU A 214 6.25 -34.57 5.76
C LEU A 214 7.68 -35.03 5.70
N SER A 215 8.34 -34.99 6.85
CA SER A 215 9.68 -35.54 7.05
C SER A 215 9.68 -36.54 8.23
N ASP A 216 10.37 -37.66 8.02
CA ASP A 216 10.61 -38.64 9.08
C ASP A 216 11.76 -38.20 10.01
N ASP A 217 12.62 -37.26 9.59
CA ASP A 217 13.73 -36.71 10.36
C ASP A 217 13.43 -35.27 10.81
N VAL A 218 12.67 -35.16 11.89
CA VAL A 218 12.32 -33.86 12.51
C VAL A 218 13.55 -33.05 12.90
N ALA A 219 14.62 -33.73 13.38
CA ALA A 219 15.82 -33.04 13.80
C ALA A 219 16.60 -32.44 12.62
N ALA A 220 16.56 -33.06 11.43
CA ALA A 220 17.10 -32.47 10.22
C ALA A 220 16.30 -31.25 9.77
N GLU A 221 14.97 -31.33 9.81
CA GLU A 221 14.11 -30.20 9.43
C GLU A 221 14.24 -29.02 10.39
N GLU A 222 14.38 -29.29 11.72
CA GLU A 222 14.68 -28.22 12.67
C GLU A 222 15.99 -27.50 12.37
N ARG A 223 17.06 -28.26 12.01
CA ARG A 223 18.34 -27.65 11.64
C ARG A 223 18.20 -26.80 10.36
N ARG A 224 17.47 -27.31 9.34
CA ARG A 224 17.21 -26.57 8.11
C ARG A 224 16.45 -25.27 8.38
N LEU A 225 15.37 -25.35 9.17
CA LEU A 225 14.59 -24.19 9.58
C LEU A 225 15.44 -23.18 10.35
N ALA A 226 16.22 -23.63 11.32
CA ALA A 226 17.10 -22.75 12.10
C ALA A 226 18.16 -22.07 11.24
N ALA A 227 18.76 -22.78 10.29
CA ALA A 227 19.72 -22.22 9.33
C ALA A 227 19.07 -21.17 8.41
N ALA A 228 17.85 -21.44 7.91
CA ALA A 228 17.11 -20.51 7.05
C ALA A 228 16.69 -19.25 7.82
N ILE A 229 16.24 -19.38 9.06
CA ILE A 229 15.93 -18.23 9.93
C ILE A 229 17.17 -17.38 10.18
N ALA A 230 18.31 -18.01 10.45
CA ALA A 230 19.57 -17.30 10.67
C ALA A 230 20.04 -16.57 9.39
N ALA A 231 19.88 -17.19 8.21
CA ALA A 231 20.18 -16.57 6.93
C ALA A 231 19.27 -15.37 6.63
N LEU A 232 17.95 -15.50 6.88
CA LEU A 232 16.98 -14.42 6.77
C LEU A 232 17.33 -13.25 7.70
N GLN A 233 17.67 -13.54 8.96
CA GLN A 233 18.10 -12.52 9.93
C GLN A 233 19.38 -11.81 9.50
N ALA A 234 20.34 -12.53 8.94
CA ALA A 234 21.58 -11.96 8.39
C ALA A 234 21.30 -11.09 7.15
N GLN A 235 20.40 -11.52 6.26
CA GLN A 235 19.98 -10.74 5.08
C GLN A 235 19.35 -9.42 5.53
N ILE A 236 18.41 -9.44 6.49
CA ILE A 236 17.75 -8.24 7.01
C ILE A 236 18.80 -7.32 7.68
N ALA A 237 19.75 -7.86 8.43
CA ALA A 237 20.83 -7.09 9.03
C ALA A 237 21.72 -6.44 7.97
N GLY A 238 22.10 -7.17 6.92
CA GLY A 238 22.86 -6.65 5.78
C GLY A 238 22.14 -5.56 5.00
N MET A 239 20.81 -5.69 4.83
CA MET A 239 19.97 -4.63 4.25
C MET A 239 19.99 -3.37 5.13
N LEU A 240 19.93 -3.51 6.44
CA LEU A 240 20.02 -2.38 7.37
C LEU A 240 21.42 -1.72 7.36
N GLU A 241 22.50 -2.50 7.34
CA GLU A 241 23.89 -1.99 7.26
C GLU A 241 24.19 -1.36 5.90
N GLY A 242 23.76 -1.96 4.79
CA GLY A 242 23.91 -1.40 3.44
C GLY A 242 23.09 -0.12 3.22
N HIS A 243 22.14 0.14 4.09
CA HIS A 243 21.26 1.30 4.09
C HIS A 243 21.46 2.22 5.29
N GLU A 244 22.57 2.11 6.05
CA GLU A 244 22.93 3.06 7.10
C GLU A 244 23.01 4.53 6.61
N GLY A 245 23.05 4.74 5.30
CA GLY A 245 22.88 6.03 4.63
C GLY A 245 21.45 6.36 4.20
N ILE A 246 20.48 5.44 4.25
CA ILE A 246 19.09 5.63 3.79
C ILE A 246 18.16 5.56 5.01
N LEU A 247 18.16 6.61 5.83
CA LEU A 247 17.13 6.80 6.85
C LEU A 247 15.85 7.31 6.16
N GLY A 248 14.81 6.50 6.19
CA GLY A 248 13.52 6.82 5.58
C GLY A 248 12.55 5.65 5.78
N PRO A 249 11.35 5.72 5.21
CA PRO A 249 10.33 4.67 5.33
C PRO A 249 10.85 3.25 5.10
N SER A 250 11.86 3.09 4.24
CA SER A 250 12.49 1.80 3.96
C SER A 250 13.29 1.25 5.15
N TYR A 251 13.93 2.11 5.95
CA TYR A 251 14.68 1.68 7.14
C TYR A 251 13.75 1.24 8.27
N ASP A 252 12.69 2.01 8.54
CA ASP A 252 11.71 1.71 9.59
C ASP A 252 10.96 0.41 9.29
N VAL A 253 10.68 0.16 8.01
CA VAL A 253 10.10 -1.11 7.56
C VAL A 253 11.09 -2.27 7.76
N LEU A 254 12.35 -2.10 7.39
CA LEU A 254 13.38 -3.14 7.61
C LEU A 254 13.61 -3.41 9.11
N GLU A 255 13.48 -2.40 9.97
CA GLU A 255 13.52 -2.55 11.42
C GLU A 255 12.31 -3.33 11.95
N THR A 256 11.12 -3.09 11.40
CA THR A 256 9.92 -3.89 11.67
C THR A 256 10.12 -5.34 11.26
N TYR A 257 10.67 -5.59 10.07
CA TYR A 257 11.03 -6.93 9.62
C TYR A 257 12.02 -7.61 10.56
N ARG A 258 13.02 -6.86 11.05
CA ARG A 258 13.96 -7.36 12.06
C ARG A 258 13.22 -7.79 13.32
N MET A 259 12.35 -6.95 13.87
CA MET A 259 11.56 -7.27 15.06
C MET A 259 10.72 -8.52 14.87
N LEU A 260 10.04 -8.65 13.72
CA LEU A 260 9.23 -9.83 13.39
C LEU A 260 10.09 -11.09 13.24
N ALA A 261 11.24 -11.02 12.54
CA ALA A 261 12.16 -12.14 12.35
C ALA A 261 12.79 -12.65 13.66
N TYR A 262 12.89 -11.77 14.68
CA TYR A 262 13.36 -12.11 16.02
C TYR A 262 12.20 -12.41 17.00
N SER A 263 10.94 -12.34 16.57
CA SER A 263 9.78 -12.60 17.42
C SER A 263 9.77 -14.02 17.97
N ARG A 264 9.64 -14.13 19.30
CA ARG A 264 9.60 -15.43 19.98
C ARG A 264 8.35 -16.25 19.59
N SER A 265 7.20 -15.59 19.41
CA SER A 265 5.95 -16.27 19.06
C SER A 265 6.02 -16.86 17.66
N TRP A 266 6.46 -16.11 16.67
CA TRP A 266 6.63 -16.59 15.29
C TRP A 266 7.60 -17.77 15.20
N ASN A 267 8.78 -17.63 15.81
CA ASN A 267 9.79 -18.70 15.86
C ASN A 267 9.26 -19.97 16.58
N HIS A 268 8.44 -19.80 17.61
CA HIS A 268 7.84 -20.91 18.35
C HIS A 268 6.81 -21.65 17.49
N SER A 269 5.88 -20.96 16.85
CA SER A 269 4.89 -21.57 15.96
C SER A 269 5.51 -22.36 14.80
N LEU A 270 6.59 -21.84 14.21
CA LEU A 270 7.35 -22.54 13.17
C LEU A 270 7.97 -23.85 13.69
N LYS A 271 8.58 -23.82 14.89
CA LYS A 271 9.16 -25.01 15.50
C LYS A 271 8.10 -26.04 15.89
N GLU A 272 6.98 -25.62 16.45
CA GLU A 272 5.86 -26.53 16.75
C GLU A 272 5.34 -27.21 15.47
N ALA A 273 5.19 -26.46 14.39
CA ALA A 273 4.78 -27.01 13.11
C ALA A 273 5.78 -28.06 12.59
N VAL A 274 7.09 -27.85 12.72
CA VAL A 274 8.11 -28.87 12.38
C VAL A 274 8.03 -30.08 13.31
N HIS A 275 7.82 -29.86 14.64
CA HIS A 275 7.67 -30.96 15.58
C HIS A 275 6.43 -31.83 15.30
N SER A 276 5.37 -31.30 14.67
CA SER A 276 4.22 -32.09 14.24
C SER A 276 4.53 -33.04 13.07
N GLY A 277 5.77 -32.99 12.51
CA GLY A 277 6.26 -33.86 11.44
C GLY A 277 6.21 -33.25 10.05
N LEU A 278 5.97 -31.94 9.95
CA LEU A 278 6.05 -31.22 8.68
C LEU A 278 7.51 -30.97 8.30
N THR A 279 7.77 -30.86 6.98
CA THR A 279 9.03 -30.27 6.49
C THR A 279 9.10 -28.81 6.87
N ALA A 280 10.29 -28.20 6.84
CA ALA A 280 10.46 -26.80 7.18
C ALA A 280 9.62 -25.89 6.29
N GLU A 281 9.52 -26.16 4.99
CA GLU A 281 8.69 -25.43 4.03
C GLU A 281 7.19 -25.56 4.35
N ALA A 282 6.73 -26.75 4.65
CA ALA A 282 5.33 -27.00 5.02
C ALA A 282 4.96 -26.32 6.34
N ALA A 283 5.88 -26.25 7.29
CA ALA A 283 5.70 -25.56 8.56
C ALA A 283 5.53 -24.03 8.35
N VAL A 284 6.34 -23.43 7.49
CA VAL A 284 6.21 -22.01 7.14
C VAL A 284 4.87 -21.73 6.47
N GLU A 285 4.46 -22.57 5.53
CA GLU A 285 3.18 -22.39 4.82
C GLU A 285 1.97 -22.53 5.75
N ARG A 286 2.03 -23.47 6.71
CA ARG A 286 1.02 -23.61 7.74
C ARG A 286 0.89 -22.34 8.58
N VAL A 287 2.00 -21.85 9.14
CA VAL A 287 2.03 -20.64 9.99
C VAL A 287 1.56 -19.43 9.20
N ARG A 288 1.97 -19.30 7.93
CA ARG A 288 1.50 -18.25 7.00
C ARG A 288 -0.03 -18.28 6.84
N SER A 289 -0.59 -19.46 6.59
CA SER A 289 -2.03 -19.65 6.39
C SER A 289 -2.84 -19.36 7.67
N GLU A 290 -2.34 -19.76 8.83
CA GLU A 290 -2.96 -19.49 10.13
C GLU A 290 -2.98 -17.99 10.46
N HIS A 291 -1.86 -17.29 10.29
CA HIS A 291 -1.78 -15.83 10.49
C HIS A 291 -2.75 -15.10 9.57
N ARG A 292 -2.80 -15.49 8.30
CA ARG A 292 -3.72 -14.90 7.34
C ARG A 292 -5.19 -15.12 7.69
N ALA A 293 -5.55 -16.33 8.11
CA ALA A 293 -6.91 -16.65 8.50
C ALA A 293 -7.35 -15.90 9.77
N SER A 294 -6.45 -15.76 10.75
CA SER A 294 -6.76 -15.14 12.04
C SER A 294 -6.77 -13.61 11.98
N LEU A 295 -5.80 -13.01 11.31
CA LEU A 295 -5.60 -11.55 11.26
C LEU A 295 -6.29 -10.88 10.06
N GLY A 296 -6.52 -11.61 8.96
CA GLY A 296 -7.19 -11.08 7.77
C GLY A 296 -8.64 -10.64 7.98
N GLN A 297 -9.28 -11.08 9.07
CA GLN A 297 -10.63 -10.68 9.48
C GLN A 297 -10.63 -9.54 10.52
N ALA A 298 -9.47 -9.06 10.95
CA ALA A 298 -9.38 -7.96 11.89
C ALA A 298 -10.03 -6.70 11.31
N ARG A 299 -10.90 -6.06 12.10
CA ARG A 299 -11.56 -4.80 11.71
C ARG A 299 -10.58 -3.63 11.69
N ASP A 300 -9.46 -3.77 12.38
CA ASP A 300 -8.41 -2.77 12.48
C ASP A 300 -7.54 -2.78 11.22
N PRO A 301 -7.43 -1.66 10.47
CA PRO A 301 -6.57 -1.52 9.31
C PRO A 301 -5.08 -1.82 9.61
N TYR A 302 -4.61 -1.47 10.80
CA TYR A 302 -3.24 -1.68 11.25
C TYR A 302 -2.89 -3.17 11.42
N LEU A 303 -3.81 -3.95 12.01
CA LEU A 303 -3.61 -5.40 12.11
C LEU A 303 -3.60 -6.09 10.75
N ARG A 304 -4.35 -5.54 9.77
CA ARG A 304 -4.32 -6.05 8.39
C ARG A 304 -3.02 -5.74 7.67
N GLU A 305 -2.40 -4.60 7.95
CA GLU A 305 -1.10 -4.23 7.36
C GLU A 305 0.02 -5.12 7.89
N ARG A 306 0.00 -5.49 9.19
CA ARG A 306 0.92 -6.46 9.79
C ARG A 306 0.82 -7.88 9.21
N VAL A 307 -0.35 -8.29 8.72
CA VAL A 307 -0.47 -9.57 8.00
C VAL A 307 0.43 -9.58 6.79
N HIS A 308 0.49 -8.48 6.05
CA HIS A 308 1.30 -8.38 4.84
C HIS A 308 2.81 -8.43 5.13
N ASP A 309 3.25 -7.82 6.22
CA ASP A 309 4.65 -7.88 6.64
C ASP A 309 5.06 -9.30 7.06
N LEU A 310 4.18 -10.01 7.79
CA LEU A 310 4.39 -11.41 8.15
C LEU A 310 4.35 -12.34 6.93
N GLU A 311 3.48 -12.06 5.95
CA GLU A 311 3.43 -12.81 4.69
C GLU A 311 4.73 -12.70 3.91
N ASP A 312 5.25 -11.48 3.76
CA ASP A 312 6.52 -11.25 3.08
C ASP A 312 7.69 -11.92 3.83
N LEU A 313 7.71 -11.85 5.16
CA LEU A 313 8.71 -12.54 5.97
C LEU A 313 8.68 -14.07 5.78
N ASN A 314 7.48 -14.65 5.72
CA ASN A 314 7.31 -16.08 5.45
C ASN A 314 7.73 -16.46 4.02
N ASP A 315 7.42 -15.62 3.03
CA ASP A 315 7.81 -15.85 1.64
C ASP A 315 9.34 -15.77 1.46
N ARG A 316 10.02 -14.87 2.17
CA ARG A 316 11.48 -14.81 2.23
C ARG A 316 12.09 -16.05 2.88
N LEU A 317 11.50 -16.52 3.99
CA LEU A 317 11.95 -17.74 4.66
C LEU A 317 11.80 -18.97 3.76
N LEU A 318 10.71 -19.07 2.99
CA LEU A 318 10.51 -20.12 2.00
C LEU A 318 11.59 -20.08 0.89
N ARG A 319 11.97 -18.89 0.43
CA ARG A 319 13.06 -18.73 -0.55
C ARG A 319 14.40 -19.23 0.00
N HIS A 320 14.72 -18.91 1.26
CA HIS A 320 15.92 -19.44 1.90
C HIS A 320 15.91 -20.96 2.04
N LEU A 321 14.74 -21.55 2.34
CA LEU A 321 14.58 -23.00 2.45
C LEU A 321 14.71 -23.72 1.10
N SER A 322 14.24 -23.10 0.01
CA SER A 322 14.34 -23.67 -1.36
C SER A 322 15.69 -23.48 -2.02
N GLY A 323 16.62 -22.75 -1.40
CA GLY A 323 17.94 -22.48 -1.97
C GLY A 323 18.00 -21.30 -2.95
N ASP A 324 16.90 -20.61 -3.17
CA ASP A 324 16.80 -19.44 -4.08
C ASP A 324 17.06 -18.11 -3.33
N GLY A 325 17.68 -18.17 -2.17
CA GLY A 325 17.77 -17.08 -1.21
C GLY A 325 18.51 -15.81 -1.62
N ASP A 326 19.25 -15.81 -2.77
CA ASP A 326 20.14 -14.68 -3.11
C ASP A 326 20.09 -14.27 -4.59
N THR A 327 19.15 -14.76 -5.38
CA THR A 327 19.00 -14.32 -6.75
C THR A 327 18.06 -13.12 -6.82
N ALA A 328 18.64 -11.91 -6.96
CA ALA A 328 17.89 -10.78 -7.51
C ALA A 328 17.19 -11.27 -8.79
N ARG A 329 15.87 -11.34 -8.79
CA ARG A 329 15.10 -11.83 -9.93
C ARG A 329 15.45 -10.98 -11.14
N ALA A 330 16.08 -11.58 -12.14
CA ALA A 330 16.37 -10.91 -13.40
C ALA A 330 15.03 -10.55 -14.07
N LEU A 331 14.71 -9.27 -14.05
CA LEU A 331 13.54 -8.76 -14.75
C LEU A 331 13.80 -8.70 -16.26
N PRO A 332 12.80 -9.02 -17.11
CA PRO A 332 12.83 -8.64 -18.52
C PRO A 332 12.81 -7.10 -18.64
N ASP A 333 13.29 -6.56 -19.76
CA ASP A 333 13.49 -5.12 -19.93
C ASP A 333 12.22 -4.26 -19.80
N ASN A 334 11.04 -4.84 -19.92
CA ASN A 334 9.75 -4.15 -19.80
C ASN A 334 8.84 -4.90 -18.82
N ALA A 335 9.30 -5.12 -17.60
CA ALA A 335 8.55 -5.87 -16.59
C ALA A 335 7.36 -5.06 -16.04
N ILE A 336 6.19 -5.68 -15.98
CA ILE A 336 5.05 -5.24 -15.16
C ILE A 336 4.94 -6.24 -14.02
N LEU A 337 5.24 -5.79 -12.81
CA LEU A 337 5.18 -6.65 -11.63
C LEU A 337 3.73 -6.86 -11.20
N ILE A 338 3.36 -8.12 -11.08
CA ILE A 338 2.03 -8.55 -10.65
C ILE A 338 2.17 -9.16 -9.26
N ALA A 339 1.53 -8.55 -8.30
CA ALA A 339 1.56 -9.05 -6.92
C ALA A 339 0.15 -9.04 -6.30
N ARG A 340 -0.06 -9.88 -5.32
CA ARG A 340 -1.23 -9.75 -4.46
C ARG A 340 -1.08 -8.51 -3.58
N ASN A 341 0.03 -8.44 -2.90
CA ASN A 341 0.54 -7.32 -2.17
C ASN A 341 2.06 -7.25 -2.37
N LEU A 342 2.67 -6.14 -2.09
CA LEU A 342 4.11 -5.94 -2.26
C LEU A 342 4.67 -5.21 -1.06
N GLY A 343 5.75 -5.75 -0.51
CA GLY A 343 6.54 -5.06 0.50
C GLY A 343 7.39 -3.93 -0.12
N PRO A 344 7.65 -2.85 0.60
CA PRO A 344 8.52 -1.78 0.10
C PRO A 344 9.97 -2.25 -0.09
N ALA A 345 10.45 -3.17 0.75
CA ALA A 345 11.77 -3.79 0.61
C ALA A 345 11.87 -4.61 -0.67
N ASP A 346 10.83 -5.37 -1.02
CA ASP A 346 10.78 -6.15 -2.25
C ASP A 346 10.85 -5.25 -3.48
N LEU A 347 10.12 -4.12 -3.47
CA LEU A 347 10.14 -3.17 -4.58
C LEU A 347 11.54 -2.59 -4.82
N LEU A 348 12.31 -2.36 -3.75
CA LEU A 348 13.66 -1.82 -3.82
C LEU A 348 14.71 -2.81 -4.30
N GLU A 349 14.46 -4.12 -4.18
CA GLU A 349 15.34 -5.19 -4.70
C GLU A 349 15.27 -5.33 -6.24
N TYR A 350 14.19 -4.85 -6.86
CA TYR A 350 14.04 -4.94 -8.31
C TYR A 350 14.85 -3.87 -9.06
N ASP A 351 15.39 -4.26 -10.22
CA ASP A 351 16.07 -3.33 -11.13
C ASP A 351 15.07 -2.30 -11.69
N ARG A 352 15.21 -1.06 -11.21
CA ARG A 352 14.34 0.08 -11.55
C ARG A 352 14.37 0.42 -13.04
N THR A 353 15.46 0.09 -13.74
CA THR A 353 15.59 0.37 -15.17
C THR A 353 14.71 -0.55 -16.02
N LYS A 354 14.32 -1.70 -15.49
CA LYS A 354 13.52 -2.73 -16.15
C LYS A 354 12.07 -2.75 -15.70
N LEU A 355 11.79 -2.31 -14.48
CA LEU A 355 10.43 -2.26 -13.90
C LEU A 355 9.66 -1.07 -14.46
N ARG A 356 8.59 -1.33 -15.21
CA ARG A 356 7.77 -0.31 -15.89
C ARG A 356 6.45 -0.02 -15.21
N GLY A 357 5.92 -0.93 -14.41
CA GLY A 357 4.64 -0.73 -13.74
C GLY A 357 4.31 -1.81 -12.73
N LEU A 358 3.30 -1.55 -11.92
CA LEU A 358 2.83 -2.42 -10.85
C LEU A 358 1.33 -2.66 -10.97
N LEU A 359 0.90 -3.90 -10.78
CA LEU A 359 -0.50 -4.25 -10.54
C LEU A 359 -0.61 -5.01 -9.22
N LEU A 360 -1.47 -4.52 -8.35
CA LEU A 360 -1.70 -5.10 -7.03
C LEU A 360 -3.15 -5.55 -6.88
N GLU A 361 -3.35 -6.76 -6.37
CA GLU A 361 -4.70 -7.28 -6.09
C GLU A 361 -5.28 -6.64 -4.82
N GLU A 362 -4.44 -6.39 -3.83
CA GLU A 362 -4.78 -5.82 -2.53
C GLU A 362 -3.96 -4.54 -2.27
N GLY A 363 -4.18 -3.90 -1.14
CA GLY A 363 -3.42 -2.72 -0.71
C GLY A 363 -4.23 -1.43 -0.65
N SER A 364 -3.55 -0.37 -0.27
CA SER A 364 -4.10 0.98 -0.19
C SER A 364 -3.20 2.00 -0.86
N SER A 365 -3.76 3.16 -1.20
CA SER A 365 -2.96 4.27 -1.73
C SER A 365 -1.96 4.84 -0.71
N ALA A 366 -2.08 4.47 0.56
CA ALA A 366 -1.19 4.85 1.65
C ALA A 366 -0.17 3.76 2.01
N SER A 367 -0.24 2.56 1.39
CA SER A 367 0.73 1.48 1.69
C SER A 367 2.16 1.90 1.32
N HIS A 368 3.13 1.39 2.08
CA HIS A 368 4.55 1.74 1.94
C HIS A 368 5.10 1.47 0.54
N ALA A 369 4.75 0.33 -0.07
CA ALA A 369 5.16 0.02 -1.43
C ALA A 369 4.62 1.01 -2.47
N VAL A 370 3.37 1.49 -2.28
CA VAL A 370 2.76 2.48 -3.17
C VAL A 370 3.41 3.86 -3.01
N ILE A 371 3.78 4.22 -1.79
CA ILE A 371 4.54 5.46 -1.53
C ILE A 371 5.89 5.41 -2.24
N VAL A 372 6.60 4.28 -2.15
CA VAL A 372 7.87 4.06 -2.85
C VAL A 372 7.65 4.05 -4.37
N ALA A 373 6.61 3.39 -4.88
CA ALA A 373 6.29 3.37 -6.32
C ALA A 373 6.05 4.77 -6.88
N ARG A 374 5.33 5.64 -6.14
CA ARG A 374 5.13 7.05 -6.51
C ARG A 374 6.43 7.84 -6.54
N ALA A 375 7.28 7.65 -5.52
CA ALA A 375 8.57 8.33 -5.45
C ALA A 375 9.50 7.91 -6.60
N LEU A 376 9.37 6.66 -7.08
CA LEU A 376 10.12 6.12 -8.21
C LEU A 376 9.45 6.37 -9.58
N ASP A 377 8.32 7.10 -9.62
CA ASP A 377 7.53 7.36 -10.83
C ASP A 377 7.10 6.06 -11.57
N ILE A 378 6.80 5.00 -10.80
CA ILE A 378 6.33 3.72 -11.33
C ILE A 378 4.80 3.70 -11.32
N PRO A 379 4.13 3.62 -12.49
CA PRO A 379 2.67 3.51 -12.56
C PRO A 379 2.15 2.33 -11.76
N CYS A 380 1.16 2.56 -10.90
CA CYS A 380 0.59 1.52 -10.05
C CYS A 380 -0.95 1.57 -10.02
N VAL A 381 -1.57 0.44 -10.35
CA VAL A 381 -3.01 0.21 -10.17
C VAL A 381 -3.18 -0.89 -9.12
N GLY A 382 -3.94 -0.59 -8.09
CA GLY A 382 -4.22 -1.53 -7.00
C GLY A 382 -5.70 -1.88 -6.89
N ARG A 383 -6.02 -2.81 -5.99
CA ARG A 383 -7.37 -3.35 -5.78
C ARG A 383 -7.97 -3.97 -7.04
N VAL A 384 -7.14 -4.64 -7.83
CA VAL A 384 -7.58 -5.35 -9.04
C VAL A 384 -8.03 -6.74 -8.64
N ALA A 385 -9.33 -6.92 -8.46
CA ALA A 385 -9.91 -8.17 -7.95
C ALA A 385 -9.64 -9.37 -8.87
N GLY A 386 -9.13 -10.47 -8.31
CA GLY A 386 -8.86 -11.73 -9.01
C GLY A 386 -7.75 -11.61 -10.06
N LEU A 387 -6.83 -10.68 -9.89
CA LEU A 387 -5.74 -10.40 -10.82
C LEU A 387 -4.86 -11.64 -11.07
N ARG A 388 -4.42 -12.31 -10.01
CA ARG A 388 -3.50 -13.45 -10.10
C ARG A 388 -4.09 -14.67 -10.79
N ASP A 389 -5.39 -14.88 -10.66
CA ASP A 389 -6.10 -16.00 -11.32
C ASP A 389 -6.23 -15.79 -12.83
N ARG A 390 -6.00 -14.56 -13.31
CA ARG A 390 -6.24 -14.13 -14.70
C ARG A 390 -4.98 -13.83 -15.50
N VAL A 391 -3.84 -13.65 -14.82
CA VAL A 391 -2.54 -13.31 -15.41
C VAL A 391 -1.61 -14.50 -15.34
N ASN A 392 -0.91 -14.78 -16.43
CA ASN A 392 0.20 -15.74 -16.48
C ASN A 392 1.54 -15.00 -16.65
N GLU A 393 2.61 -15.62 -16.19
CA GLU A 393 3.97 -15.16 -16.45
C GLU A 393 4.18 -14.92 -17.94
N GLY A 394 4.72 -13.74 -18.30
CA GLY A 394 4.97 -13.37 -19.68
C GLY A 394 3.77 -12.82 -20.48
N ASP A 395 2.57 -12.75 -19.89
CA ASP A 395 1.42 -12.11 -20.57
C ASP A 395 1.72 -10.63 -20.88
N PRO A 396 1.36 -10.11 -22.06
CA PRO A 396 1.42 -8.68 -22.33
C PRO A 396 0.37 -7.94 -21.51
N VAL A 397 0.80 -6.87 -20.82
CA VAL A 397 -0.05 -6.10 -19.88
C VAL A 397 0.13 -4.61 -20.10
N ILE A 398 -0.98 -3.87 -20.05
CA ILE A 398 -0.98 -2.40 -19.93
C ILE A 398 -1.47 -2.03 -18.54
N VAL A 399 -0.75 -1.11 -17.91
CA VAL A 399 -1.13 -0.43 -16.66
C VAL A 399 -1.50 1.00 -17.01
N ASP A 400 -2.80 1.33 -16.98
CA ASP A 400 -3.28 2.71 -17.12
C ASP A 400 -3.70 3.23 -15.75
N ALA A 401 -2.73 3.77 -15.03
CA ALA A 401 -2.96 4.30 -13.70
C ALA A 401 -3.62 5.71 -13.73
N GLU A 402 -3.81 6.32 -14.90
CA GLU A 402 -4.61 7.54 -15.02
C GLU A 402 -6.10 7.24 -14.85
N THR A 403 -6.55 6.16 -15.48
CA THR A 403 -7.95 5.70 -15.41
C THR A 403 -8.20 4.66 -14.32
N GLY A 404 -7.13 4.13 -13.68
CA GLY A 404 -7.22 3.05 -12.70
C GLY A 404 -7.54 1.70 -13.36
N GLU A 405 -7.08 1.47 -14.58
CA GLU A 405 -7.39 0.28 -15.36
C GLU A 405 -6.15 -0.52 -15.72
N ALA A 406 -6.33 -1.83 -15.87
CA ALA A 406 -5.34 -2.73 -16.40
C ALA A 406 -5.91 -3.51 -17.58
N TYR A 407 -5.10 -3.70 -18.61
CA TYR A 407 -5.48 -4.47 -19.78
C TYR A 407 -4.56 -5.68 -19.89
N LEU A 408 -5.14 -6.87 -19.75
CA LEU A 408 -4.46 -8.13 -19.92
C LEU A 408 -4.59 -8.59 -21.37
N ARG A 409 -3.48 -9.02 -21.96
CA ARG A 409 -3.44 -9.49 -23.35
C ARG A 409 -4.14 -8.52 -24.32
N PRO A 410 -3.77 -7.20 -24.25
CA PRO A 410 -4.44 -6.17 -25.01
C PRO A 410 -4.38 -6.42 -26.52
N ARG A 411 -5.40 -5.98 -27.25
CA ARG A 411 -5.39 -6.08 -28.71
C ARG A 411 -4.31 -5.17 -29.33
N PRO A 412 -3.78 -5.52 -30.50
CA PRO A 412 -2.70 -4.76 -31.13
C PRO A 412 -3.00 -3.27 -31.36
N ASP A 413 -4.27 -2.93 -31.65
CA ASP A 413 -4.73 -1.54 -31.79
C ASP A 413 -4.60 -0.75 -30.49
N VAL A 414 -4.96 -1.37 -29.35
CA VAL A 414 -4.83 -0.76 -28.01
C VAL A 414 -3.34 -0.61 -27.64
N VAL A 415 -2.53 -1.62 -27.90
CA VAL A 415 -1.06 -1.56 -27.67
C VAL A 415 -0.45 -0.40 -28.46
N LYS A 416 -0.80 -0.27 -29.75
CA LYS A 416 -0.29 0.80 -30.62
C LYS A 416 -0.68 2.19 -30.07
N ALA A 417 -1.92 2.37 -29.66
CA ALA A 417 -2.40 3.64 -29.09
C ALA A 417 -1.68 3.99 -27.77
N VAL A 418 -1.51 3.01 -26.88
CA VAL A 418 -0.82 3.20 -25.60
C VAL A 418 0.66 3.47 -25.80
N THR A 419 1.34 2.71 -26.66
CA THR A 419 2.76 2.93 -26.96
C THR A 419 3.00 4.30 -27.57
N ALA A 420 2.12 4.78 -28.44
CA ALA A 420 2.19 6.13 -28.96
C ALA A 420 2.04 7.19 -27.87
N ARG A 421 1.10 7.01 -26.91
CA ARG A 421 0.95 7.90 -25.74
C ARG A 421 2.21 7.91 -24.85
N ILE A 422 2.81 6.73 -24.61
CA ILE A 422 4.06 6.61 -23.85
C ILE A 422 5.20 7.34 -24.60
N GLY A 423 5.31 7.18 -25.92
CA GLY A 423 6.30 7.87 -26.75
C GLY A 423 6.19 9.41 -26.65
N VAL A 424 4.98 9.94 -26.85
CA VAL A 424 4.73 11.40 -26.72
C VAL A 424 5.11 11.90 -25.33
N ARG A 425 4.88 11.13 -24.27
CA ARG A 425 5.30 11.49 -22.90
C ARG A 425 6.82 11.47 -22.72
N ALA A 426 7.49 10.48 -23.29
CA ALA A 426 8.94 10.39 -23.25
C ALA A 426 9.59 11.57 -23.98
N GLU A 427 9.06 11.95 -25.16
CA GLU A 427 9.51 13.12 -25.90
C GLU A 427 9.32 14.41 -25.11
N ARG A 428 8.15 14.59 -24.48
CA ARG A 428 7.90 15.76 -23.60
C ARG A 428 8.85 15.78 -22.39
N ARG A 429 9.11 14.63 -21.76
CA ARG A 429 10.10 14.56 -20.68
C ARG A 429 11.49 14.96 -21.15
N ALA A 430 11.92 14.50 -22.33
CA ALA A 430 13.20 14.89 -22.92
C ALA A 430 13.25 16.38 -23.25
N GLU A 431 12.15 16.98 -23.70
CA GLU A 431 12.02 18.43 -23.90
C GLU A 431 12.17 19.19 -22.58
N PHE A 432 11.47 18.75 -21.53
CA PHE A 432 11.57 19.37 -20.20
C PHE A 432 12.97 19.23 -19.60
N ALA A 433 13.64 18.10 -19.79
CA ALA A 433 15.01 17.89 -19.34
C ALA A 433 15.98 18.91 -19.97
N ARG A 434 15.76 19.34 -21.23
CA ARG A 434 16.55 20.38 -21.88
C ARG A 434 16.33 21.76 -21.25
N LEU A 435 15.17 22.00 -20.65
CA LEU A 435 14.86 23.25 -19.96
C LEU A 435 15.38 23.28 -18.52
N ARG A 436 15.93 22.19 -18.00
CA ARG A 436 16.35 22.04 -16.61
C ARG A 436 17.17 23.23 -16.12
N ASP A 437 18.22 23.58 -16.82
CA ASP A 437 19.18 24.62 -16.42
C ASP A 437 18.78 26.02 -16.91
N THR A 438 17.65 26.15 -17.60
CA THR A 438 17.12 27.43 -18.07
C THR A 438 16.37 28.14 -16.93
N PRO A 439 16.77 29.36 -16.53
CA PRO A 439 16.00 30.11 -15.53
C PRO A 439 14.60 30.44 -16.02
N ALA A 440 13.61 30.33 -15.14
CA ALA A 440 12.21 30.55 -15.49
C ALA A 440 11.85 32.04 -15.44
N PHE A 441 12.08 32.74 -16.54
CA PHE A 441 11.65 34.12 -16.74
C PHE A 441 10.44 34.19 -17.67
N THR A 442 9.45 34.99 -17.32
CA THR A 442 8.38 35.33 -18.24
C THR A 442 8.90 36.16 -19.43
N ARG A 443 8.13 36.28 -20.52
CA ARG A 443 8.52 37.06 -21.71
C ARG A 443 8.70 38.53 -21.43
N ASP A 444 8.02 39.07 -20.44
CA ASP A 444 8.14 40.43 -19.92
C ASP A 444 9.21 40.59 -18.81
N GLY A 445 10.05 39.55 -18.60
CA GLY A 445 11.26 39.59 -17.78
C GLY A 445 11.06 39.35 -16.27
N VAL A 446 9.93 38.86 -15.85
CA VAL A 446 9.69 38.55 -14.42
C VAL A 446 10.21 37.15 -14.10
N LYS A 447 11.05 37.02 -13.06
CA LYS A 447 11.56 35.76 -12.59
C LYS A 447 10.50 35.04 -11.77
N ILE A 448 10.22 33.76 -12.09
CA ILE A 448 9.38 32.89 -11.34
C ILE A 448 10.23 31.74 -10.72
N ALA A 449 10.34 31.71 -9.41
CA ALA A 449 11.07 30.66 -8.72
C ALA A 449 10.23 29.37 -8.69
N LEU A 450 10.73 28.31 -9.31
CA LEU A 450 10.11 27.00 -9.31
C LEU A 450 10.75 26.13 -8.24
N LEU A 451 9.97 25.77 -7.22
CA LEU A 451 10.39 25.04 -6.05
C LEU A 451 9.74 23.64 -6.05
N MET A 452 10.40 22.70 -5.40
CA MET A 452 9.92 21.32 -5.31
C MET A 452 9.20 21.08 -3.98
N ASN A 453 8.13 20.28 -4.03
CA ASN A 453 7.53 19.64 -2.85
C ASN A 453 8.21 18.28 -2.64
N ALA A 454 8.65 18.00 -1.42
CA ALA A 454 9.25 16.75 -1.03
C ALA A 454 8.70 16.28 0.34
N GLY A 455 8.82 15.00 0.63
CA GLY A 455 8.42 14.43 1.92
C GLY A 455 9.26 13.21 2.31
N LEU A 456 9.98 12.63 1.36
CA LEU A 456 10.84 11.47 1.54
C LEU A 456 12.28 11.79 1.11
N ALA A 457 13.24 11.05 1.67
CA ALA A 457 14.64 11.19 1.28
C ALA A 457 14.88 10.87 -0.21
N VAL A 458 14.13 9.93 -0.77
CA VAL A 458 14.20 9.56 -2.20
C VAL A 458 13.75 10.70 -3.13
N ASP A 459 12.91 11.62 -2.64
CA ASP A 459 12.50 12.78 -3.44
C ASP A 459 13.67 13.74 -3.73
N LEU A 460 14.73 13.70 -2.90
CA LEU A 460 15.87 14.60 -3.02
C LEU A 460 16.68 14.42 -4.31
N ASP A 461 16.70 13.20 -4.84
CA ASP A 461 17.35 12.91 -6.13
C ASP A 461 16.71 13.75 -7.26
N ASN A 462 15.40 13.98 -7.20
CA ASN A 462 14.66 14.77 -8.16
C ASN A 462 15.04 16.27 -8.14
N LEU A 463 15.64 16.77 -7.06
CA LEU A 463 15.99 18.18 -6.94
C LEU A 463 17.01 18.60 -8.03
N ALA A 464 18.05 17.79 -8.22
CA ALA A 464 19.04 18.00 -9.27
C ALA A 464 18.49 17.69 -10.68
N GLU A 465 17.65 16.65 -10.79
CA GLU A 465 17.11 16.22 -12.09
C GLU A 465 16.12 17.21 -12.69
N THR A 466 15.30 17.88 -11.87
CA THR A 466 14.27 18.82 -12.33
C THR A 466 14.78 20.22 -12.54
N GLY A 467 15.92 20.59 -11.95
CA GLY A 467 16.42 21.96 -11.93
C GLY A 467 15.52 22.91 -11.12
N ALA A 468 14.94 22.38 -10.02
CA ALA A 468 14.21 23.21 -9.06
C ALA A 468 15.15 24.13 -8.29
N GLU A 469 14.70 25.33 -7.95
CA GLU A 469 15.48 26.36 -7.26
C GLU A 469 15.44 26.18 -5.72
N GLY A 470 14.96 25.07 -5.22
CA GLY A 470 14.90 24.71 -3.80
C GLY A 470 13.70 23.81 -3.46
N ILE A 471 13.54 23.54 -2.16
CA ILE A 471 12.41 22.81 -1.62
C ILE A 471 11.47 23.81 -0.93
N GLY A 472 10.37 24.13 -1.59
CA GLY A 472 9.40 25.10 -1.05
C GLY A 472 8.46 24.51 -0.01
N LEU A 473 8.36 23.17 0.03
CA LEU A 473 7.60 22.42 1.04
C LEU A 473 8.26 21.07 1.28
N PHE A 474 8.92 20.90 2.44
CA PHE A 474 9.28 19.59 2.95
C PHE A 474 8.26 19.13 3.99
N ARG A 475 7.53 18.05 3.65
CA ARG A 475 6.50 17.46 4.51
C ARG A 475 7.15 16.53 5.51
N THR A 476 7.14 16.90 6.79
CA THR A 476 7.82 16.13 7.84
C THR A 476 6.99 14.97 8.40
N GLU A 477 5.70 14.94 8.12
CA GLU A 477 4.77 13.96 8.67
C GLU A 477 5.00 12.53 8.20
N PHE A 478 5.55 12.32 6.99
CA PHE A 478 5.76 10.97 6.46
C PHE A 478 6.65 10.10 7.36
N GLN A 479 7.69 10.65 7.94
CA GLN A 479 8.54 9.93 8.89
C GLN A 479 7.73 9.41 10.10
N PHE A 480 6.79 10.21 10.58
CA PHE A 480 5.95 9.85 11.72
C PHE A 480 4.87 8.84 11.37
N MET A 481 4.33 8.90 10.15
CA MET A 481 3.29 7.96 9.69
C MET A 481 3.84 6.56 9.44
N VAL A 482 5.12 6.46 9.12
CA VAL A 482 5.79 5.19 8.80
C VAL A 482 6.39 4.53 10.04
N SER A 483 6.78 5.32 11.05
CA SER A 483 7.37 4.81 12.28
C SER A 483 6.33 4.14 13.19
N GLU A 484 6.70 3.00 13.81
CA GLU A 484 5.85 2.32 14.81
C GLU A 484 5.79 3.10 16.13
N ASP A 485 6.88 3.76 16.47
CA ASP A 485 7.03 4.59 17.67
C ASP A 485 7.29 6.04 17.28
N LEU A 486 7.11 6.95 18.23
CA LEU A 486 7.43 8.36 18.05
C LEU A 486 8.92 8.53 17.67
N PRO A 487 9.24 9.04 16.46
CA PRO A 487 10.62 9.21 16.01
C PRO A 487 11.46 10.01 17.00
N ARG A 488 12.56 9.44 17.47
CA ARG A 488 13.45 10.10 18.42
C ARG A 488 14.08 11.35 17.80
N LEU A 489 14.49 12.29 18.64
CA LEU A 489 15.12 13.54 18.19
C LEU A 489 16.32 13.28 17.25
N THR A 490 17.14 12.28 17.54
CA THR A 490 18.29 11.93 16.69
C THR A 490 17.86 11.46 15.30
N ALA A 491 16.87 10.60 15.18
CA ALA A 491 16.36 10.14 13.89
C ALA A 491 15.80 11.30 13.06
N GLN A 492 15.00 12.17 13.68
CA GLN A 492 14.47 13.36 13.02
C GLN A 492 15.60 14.31 12.56
N SER A 493 16.58 14.62 13.44
CA SER A 493 17.67 15.54 13.09
C SER A 493 18.55 14.97 11.99
N THR A 494 18.79 13.66 11.96
CA THR A 494 19.55 13.02 10.88
C THR A 494 18.83 13.17 9.53
N LEU A 495 17.52 12.91 9.46
CA LEU A 495 16.75 13.13 8.24
C LEU A 495 16.83 14.58 7.77
N TYR A 496 16.57 15.54 8.68
CA TYR A 496 16.57 16.96 8.30
C TYR A 496 17.96 17.45 7.88
N SER A 497 19.06 16.95 8.52
CA SER A 497 20.42 17.24 8.08
C SER A 497 20.67 16.76 6.66
N ARG A 498 20.25 15.54 6.31
CA ARG A 498 20.38 14.99 4.95
C ARG A 498 19.62 15.82 3.92
N VAL A 499 18.41 16.28 4.28
CA VAL A 499 17.62 17.17 3.39
C VAL A 499 18.39 18.45 3.11
N LEU A 500 18.95 19.09 4.14
CA LEU A 500 19.77 20.29 4.02
C LEU A 500 21.08 20.05 3.26
N GLU A 501 21.69 18.88 3.44
CA GLU A 501 22.92 18.49 2.72
C GLU A 501 22.65 18.27 1.24
N ALA A 502 21.58 17.54 0.89
CA ALA A 502 21.19 17.32 -0.49
C ALA A 502 20.78 18.61 -1.22
N ALA A 503 20.13 19.53 -0.51
CA ALA A 503 19.78 20.84 -1.05
C ALA A 503 20.99 21.77 -1.21
N GLY A 504 22.09 21.53 -0.48
CA GLY A 504 23.31 22.37 -0.53
C GLY A 504 23.01 23.81 -0.11
N ASN A 505 23.13 24.75 -1.05
CA ASN A 505 22.85 26.19 -0.84
C ASN A 505 21.42 26.60 -1.23
N LEU A 506 20.60 25.66 -1.72
CA LEU A 506 19.23 25.97 -2.11
C LEU A 506 18.33 26.07 -0.86
N PRO A 507 17.30 26.93 -0.89
CA PRO A 507 16.41 27.09 0.25
C PRO A 507 15.55 25.84 0.48
N VAL A 508 15.34 25.50 1.77
CA VAL A 508 14.45 24.41 2.19
C VAL A 508 13.48 24.94 3.23
N THR A 509 12.18 24.81 2.97
CA THR A 509 11.11 25.17 3.91
C THR A 509 10.54 23.91 4.54
N PHE A 510 10.78 23.71 5.84
CA PHE A 510 10.23 22.60 6.61
C PHE A 510 8.86 22.96 7.17
N ARG A 511 7.84 22.18 6.79
CA ARG A 511 6.53 22.27 7.43
C ARG A 511 6.55 21.45 8.73
N THR A 512 6.14 22.05 9.85
CA THR A 512 5.95 21.29 11.09
C THR A 512 4.84 20.27 10.91
N LEU A 513 4.78 19.30 11.85
CA LEU A 513 3.87 18.16 11.76
C LEU A 513 2.42 18.58 11.46
N ASP A 514 1.89 18.00 10.40
CA ASP A 514 0.48 18.07 10.03
C ASP A 514 -0.15 16.69 10.26
N LEU A 515 -0.28 16.33 11.53
CA LEU A 515 -0.82 15.06 12.04
C LEU A 515 -2.09 15.30 12.83
N GLY A 516 -2.90 14.26 13.00
CA GLY A 516 -4.21 14.29 13.63
C GLY A 516 -5.34 14.25 12.60
N GLY A 517 -6.57 14.15 13.06
CA GLY A 517 -7.73 14.06 12.19
C GLY A 517 -7.73 12.77 11.35
N ASP A 518 -7.53 12.92 10.05
CA ASP A 518 -7.49 11.82 9.07
C ASP A 518 -6.14 11.07 9.02
N LYS A 519 -5.07 11.63 9.62
CA LYS A 519 -3.72 11.07 9.70
C LYS A 519 -3.47 10.52 11.09
N VAL A 520 -4.03 9.35 11.37
CA VAL A 520 -3.88 8.68 12.67
C VAL A 520 -2.50 8.04 12.78
N LEU A 521 -1.83 8.28 13.91
CA LEU A 521 -0.56 7.63 14.24
C LEU A 521 -0.80 6.40 15.12
N PRO A 522 -0.10 5.28 14.86
CA PRO A 522 -0.32 4.03 15.60
C PRO A 522 -0.09 4.14 17.12
N TYR A 523 0.78 5.07 17.52
CA TYR A 523 1.24 5.29 18.90
C TYR A 523 0.62 6.52 19.58
N LEU A 524 -0.30 7.24 18.92
CA LEU A 524 -1.09 8.30 19.51
C LEU A 524 -2.53 7.84 19.62
N GLU A 525 -3.00 7.63 20.85
CA GLU A 525 -4.41 7.45 21.10
C GLU A 525 -5.14 8.72 20.66
N ALA A 526 -5.81 8.66 19.52
CA ALA A 526 -6.68 9.72 19.02
C ALA A 526 -8.13 9.29 19.24
N GLU A 527 -8.91 10.13 19.89
CA GLU A 527 -10.35 9.99 19.90
C GLU A 527 -10.88 10.10 18.45
N ARG A 528 -11.89 9.30 18.15
CA ARG A 528 -12.50 9.30 16.83
C ARG A 528 -13.29 10.58 16.63
N GLU A 529 -12.84 11.42 15.73
CA GLU A 529 -13.51 12.68 15.40
C GLU A 529 -14.51 12.50 14.25
N ASP A 530 -15.68 13.14 14.35
CA ASP A 530 -16.70 13.10 13.29
C ASP A 530 -16.26 13.84 12.02
N ASN A 531 -15.45 14.90 12.17
CA ASN A 531 -14.92 15.71 11.08
C ASN A 531 -13.39 15.85 11.20
N PRO A 532 -12.63 14.80 10.87
CA PRO A 532 -11.19 14.75 11.11
C PRO A 532 -10.39 15.90 10.47
N ALA A 533 -10.77 16.33 9.26
CA ALA A 533 -10.09 17.43 8.57
C ALA A 533 -10.23 18.79 9.28
N LEU A 534 -11.29 18.98 10.04
CA LEU A 534 -11.57 20.20 10.82
C LEU A 534 -11.17 20.08 12.29
N GLY A 535 -10.70 18.92 12.71
CA GLY A 535 -10.50 18.52 14.09
C GLY A 535 -9.17 18.97 14.70
N TRP A 536 -8.72 18.16 15.65
CA TRP A 536 -7.50 18.38 16.42
C TRP A 536 -6.27 17.88 15.66
N ARG A 537 -5.71 18.75 14.82
CA ARG A 537 -4.56 18.43 13.97
C ARG A 537 -3.58 19.61 13.86
N ALA A 538 -2.41 19.32 13.30
CA ALA A 538 -1.41 20.29 12.90
C ALA A 538 -0.95 21.22 14.05
N VAL A 539 -0.96 22.54 13.84
CA VAL A 539 -0.53 23.52 14.84
C VAL A 539 -1.35 23.43 16.12
N ARG A 540 -2.66 23.11 16.05
CA ARG A 540 -3.55 22.96 17.23
C ARG A 540 -3.01 21.88 18.15
N MET A 541 -2.74 20.69 17.61
CA MET A 541 -2.14 19.58 18.37
C MET A 541 -0.76 19.94 18.90
N GLY A 542 0.06 20.64 18.10
CA GLY A 542 1.40 21.07 18.52
C GLY A 542 1.40 22.08 19.67
N LEU A 543 0.39 22.94 19.76
CA LEU A 543 0.23 23.92 20.86
C LEU A 543 -0.34 23.27 22.12
N ASP A 544 -1.30 22.35 21.99
CA ASP A 544 -1.89 21.63 23.12
C ASP A 544 -0.94 20.56 23.69
N ARG A 545 -0.11 19.94 22.84
CA ARG A 545 0.95 19.00 23.22
C ARG A 545 2.34 19.55 22.88
N PRO A 546 2.82 20.59 23.56
CA PRO A 546 4.02 21.33 23.18
C PRO A 546 5.29 20.47 23.25
N ALA A 547 5.28 19.36 23.97
CA ALA A 547 6.43 18.44 24.03
C ALA A 547 6.76 17.84 22.66
N LEU A 548 5.74 17.48 21.87
CA LEU A 548 5.91 16.92 20.52
C LEU A 548 6.50 17.97 19.58
N LEU A 549 5.89 19.15 19.51
CA LEU A 549 6.37 20.25 18.67
C LEU A 549 7.77 20.69 19.07
N ARG A 550 8.08 20.81 20.36
CA ARG A 550 9.41 21.18 20.86
C ARG A 550 10.49 20.14 20.48
N MET A 551 10.15 18.85 20.52
CA MET A 551 11.08 17.81 20.08
C MET A 551 11.41 17.95 18.60
N GLN A 552 10.40 18.19 17.73
CA GLN A 552 10.61 18.45 16.32
C GLN A 552 11.44 19.71 16.06
N LEU A 553 11.09 20.82 16.73
CA LEU A 553 11.85 22.09 16.61
C LEU A 553 13.31 21.92 17.02
N ARG A 554 13.59 21.20 18.09
CA ARG A 554 14.98 20.87 18.50
C ARG A 554 15.71 20.05 17.45
N ALA A 555 15.02 19.11 16.81
CA ALA A 555 15.60 18.31 15.72
C ALA A 555 15.95 19.18 14.50
N LEU A 556 15.04 20.09 14.10
CA LEU A 556 15.26 21.04 13.01
C LEU A 556 16.42 22.01 13.31
N ILE A 557 16.47 22.56 14.53
CA ILE A 557 17.53 23.45 14.99
C ILE A 557 18.88 22.74 14.98
N ALA A 558 18.94 21.51 15.50
CA ALA A 558 20.15 20.70 15.49
C ALA A 558 20.63 20.36 14.08
N ALA A 559 19.69 20.04 13.18
CA ALA A 559 19.97 19.72 11.79
C ALA A 559 20.51 20.92 10.99
N SER A 560 20.05 22.14 11.30
CA SER A 560 20.48 23.35 10.59
C SER A 560 21.95 23.68 10.82
N ALA A 561 22.48 23.41 12.01
CA ALA A 561 23.94 23.50 12.33
C ALA A 561 24.68 24.68 11.65
N GLY A 562 24.20 25.90 11.85
CA GLY A 562 24.79 27.11 11.24
C GLY A 562 24.32 27.42 9.81
N ARG A 563 23.39 26.67 9.23
CA ARG A 563 22.72 26.96 7.96
C ARG A 563 21.43 27.77 8.22
N PRO A 564 20.85 28.43 7.19
CA PRO A 564 19.51 29.01 7.28
C PRO A 564 18.45 27.92 7.61
N LEU A 565 17.50 28.24 8.48
CA LEU A 565 16.36 27.40 8.81
C LEU A 565 15.06 28.10 8.54
N HIS A 566 14.25 27.57 7.62
CA HIS A 566 12.91 28.05 7.36
C HIS A 566 11.90 27.06 7.91
N VAL A 567 11.07 27.50 8.86
CA VAL A 567 10.04 26.68 9.52
C VAL A 567 8.67 27.25 9.21
N MET A 568 7.74 26.41 8.77
CA MET A 568 6.39 26.80 8.41
C MET A 568 5.35 26.03 9.23
N PHE A 569 4.39 26.74 9.81
CA PHE A 569 3.29 26.16 10.57
C PHE A 569 2.06 25.95 9.69
N PRO A 570 1.55 24.69 9.57
CA PRO A 570 0.32 24.38 8.86
C PRO A 570 -0.93 24.70 9.69
N LEU A 571 -2.06 24.86 9.03
CA LEU A 571 -3.41 24.99 9.59
C LEU A 571 -3.54 26.10 10.67
N VAL A 572 -2.82 27.19 10.47
CA VAL A 572 -2.99 28.39 11.28
C VAL A 572 -4.35 29.01 10.97
N ALA A 573 -5.22 29.14 11.98
CA ALA A 573 -6.57 29.69 11.82
C ALA A 573 -6.72 31.09 12.41
N ASN A 574 -5.83 31.48 13.33
CA ASN A 574 -5.80 32.82 13.92
C ASN A 574 -4.38 33.26 14.26
N VAL A 575 -4.22 34.56 14.52
CA VAL A 575 -2.91 35.20 14.77
C VAL A 575 -2.27 34.74 16.08
N ASP A 576 -3.07 34.42 17.09
CA ASP A 576 -2.57 34.00 18.42
C ASP A 576 -1.94 32.59 18.36
N GLU A 577 -2.52 31.68 17.55
CA GLU A 577 -1.91 30.37 17.28
C GLU A 577 -0.51 30.55 16.65
N PHE A 578 -0.39 31.42 15.64
CA PHE A 578 0.92 31.66 15.01
C PHE A 578 1.91 32.29 15.98
N ARG A 579 1.47 33.29 16.77
CA ARG A 579 2.32 33.95 17.77
C ARG A 579 2.82 32.96 18.83
N ALA A 580 1.95 32.07 19.32
CA ALA A 580 2.31 31.04 20.27
C ALA A 580 3.32 30.04 19.68
N ALA A 581 3.12 29.62 18.43
CA ALA A 581 4.02 28.71 17.71
C ALA A 581 5.39 29.36 17.46
N ARG A 582 5.44 30.61 16.96
CA ARG A 582 6.65 31.38 16.77
C ARG A 582 7.45 31.54 18.06
N ASN A 583 6.80 31.87 19.16
CA ASN A 583 7.42 31.97 20.49
C ASN A 583 8.07 30.65 20.92
N LEU A 584 7.47 29.50 20.57
CA LEU A 584 8.09 28.19 20.86
C LEU A 584 9.40 28.01 20.07
N VAL A 585 9.43 28.36 18.77
CA VAL A 585 10.68 28.30 17.98
C VAL A 585 11.77 29.15 18.61
N GLU A 586 11.46 30.42 18.88
CA GLU A 586 12.43 31.38 19.46
C GLU A 586 12.97 30.90 20.82
N ARG A 587 12.11 30.33 21.65
CA ARG A 587 12.51 29.74 22.94
C ARG A 587 13.44 28.53 22.78
N GLU A 588 13.20 27.66 21.77
CA GLU A 588 14.06 26.49 21.54
C GLU A 588 15.39 26.88 20.90
N VAL A 589 15.44 27.90 20.06
CA VAL A 589 16.69 28.48 19.55
C VAL A 589 17.52 29.07 20.71
N ALA A 590 16.91 29.93 21.52
CA ALA A 590 17.56 30.51 22.70
C ALA A 590 18.02 29.43 23.72
N TRP A 591 17.29 28.33 23.83
CA TRP A 591 17.70 27.18 24.65
C TRP A 591 18.94 26.48 24.07
N ALA A 592 19.02 26.30 22.75
CA ALA A 592 20.19 25.70 22.07
C ALA A 592 21.43 26.57 22.27
N GLU A 593 21.31 27.89 22.05
CA GLU A 593 22.40 28.86 22.21
C GLU A 593 22.95 28.88 23.66
N ARG A 594 22.05 28.96 24.66
CA ARG A 594 22.46 28.93 26.10
C ARG A 594 23.21 27.64 26.49
N ARG A 595 23.04 26.57 25.72
CA ARG A 595 23.74 25.28 25.97
C ARG A 595 24.93 25.04 25.03
N GLY A 596 25.33 26.05 24.27
CA GLY A 596 26.45 25.94 23.34
C GLY A 596 26.19 24.91 22.22
N ARG A 597 24.93 24.64 21.91
CA ARG A 597 24.56 23.78 20.80
C ARG A 597 24.49 24.58 19.50
N PRO A 598 24.71 23.94 18.34
CA PRO A 598 24.54 24.61 17.04
C PRO A 598 23.16 25.24 16.91
N ALA A 599 23.12 26.49 16.47
CA ALA A 599 21.91 27.23 16.16
C ALA A 599 21.89 27.57 14.65
N PRO A 600 20.74 27.88 14.05
CA PRO A 600 20.65 28.29 12.68
C PRO A 600 21.36 29.63 12.45
N ALA A 601 22.04 29.80 11.30
CA ALA A 601 22.67 31.08 10.94
C ALA A 601 21.64 32.19 10.71
N ARG A 602 20.48 31.81 10.23
CA ARG A 602 19.30 32.67 10.03
C ARG A 602 18.05 31.83 10.28
N LEU A 603 17.13 32.36 11.05
CA LEU A 603 15.82 31.76 11.29
C LEU A 603 14.75 32.54 10.53
N GLU A 604 13.92 31.83 9.76
CA GLU A 604 12.70 32.38 9.16
C GLU A 604 11.52 31.52 9.57
N VAL A 605 10.48 32.17 10.13
CA VAL A 605 9.27 31.50 10.60
C VAL A 605 8.06 31.99 9.83
N GLY A 606 7.42 31.06 9.12
CA GLY A 606 6.29 31.36 8.25
C GLY A 606 5.01 30.64 8.65
N ALA A 607 3.90 31.10 8.07
CA ALA A 607 2.57 30.50 8.22
C ALA A 607 2.10 29.90 6.88
N MET A 608 1.42 28.77 6.93
CA MET A 608 0.65 28.29 5.80
C MET A 608 -0.74 28.96 5.83
N VAL A 609 -1.06 29.71 4.77
CA VAL A 609 -2.36 30.34 4.61
C VAL A 609 -3.27 29.36 3.87
N GLU A 610 -4.05 28.65 4.62
CA GLU A 610 -4.95 27.59 4.13
C GLU A 610 -6.30 27.54 4.87
N ALA A 611 -6.43 28.23 6.00
CA ALA A 611 -7.70 28.47 6.66
C ALA A 611 -8.30 29.80 6.16
N PRO A 612 -9.54 29.83 5.62
CA PRO A 612 -10.15 31.06 5.09
C PRO A 612 -10.27 32.20 6.10
N SER A 613 -10.33 31.90 7.40
CA SER A 613 -10.35 32.93 8.47
C SER A 613 -9.17 33.88 8.40
N LEU A 614 -8.00 33.43 7.96
CA LEU A 614 -6.81 34.26 7.82
C LEU A 614 -6.94 35.36 6.76
N LEU A 615 -7.83 35.21 5.77
CA LEU A 615 -8.10 36.25 4.78
C LEU A 615 -8.52 37.59 5.40
N TRP A 616 -9.16 37.52 6.57
CA TRP A 616 -9.61 38.71 7.33
C TRP A 616 -8.66 39.14 8.45
N HIS A 617 -7.51 38.47 8.58
CA HIS A 617 -6.48 38.73 9.59
C HIS A 617 -5.08 38.89 9.01
N LEU A 618 -4.96 39.07 7.70
CA LEU A 618 -3.65 39.18 7.02
C LEU A 618 -2.87 40.40 7.51
N ASP A 619 -3.54 41.52 7.77
CA ASP A 619 -2.95 42.75 8.31
C ASP A 619 -2.28 42.54 9.68
N ALA A 620 -2.87 41.70 10.53
CA ALA A 620 -2.33 41.36 11.84
C ALA A 620 -1.30 40.21 11.79
N LEU A 621 -1.42 39.30 10.83
CA LEU A 621 -0.53 38.13 10.68
C LEU A 621 0.80 38.47 10.00
N LEU A 622 0.74 39.19 8.86
CA LEU A 622 1.90 39.40 8.01
C LEU A 622 3.07 40.12 8.71
N PRO A 623 2.85 41.12 9.57
CA PRO A 623 3.94 41.72 10.35
C PRO A 623 4.65 40.76 11.33
N LEU A 624 4.03 39.63 11.64
CA LEU A 624 4.59 38.61 12.53
C LEU A 624 5.27 37.46 11.78
N THR A 625 5.16 37.41 10.45
CA THR A 625 5.70 36.33 9.61
C THR A 625 6.91 36.80 8.82
N ASP A 626 7.91 35.93 8.66
CA ASP A 626 9.02 36.20 7.75
C ASP A 626 8.68 35.81 6.30
N PHE A 627 7.73 34.92 6.11
CA PHE A 627 7.15 34.52 4.82
C PHE A 627 5.79 33.82 5.03
N VAL A 628 5.02 33.68 3.95
CA VAL A 628 3.82 32.84 3.93
C VAL A 628 3.82 31.90 2.73
N SER A 629 3.13 30.78 2.87
CA SER A 629 2.89 29.84 1.77
C SER A 629 1.41 29.51 1.69
N VAL A 630 0.85 29.55 0.50
CA VAL A 630 -0.58 29.28 0.30
C VAL A 630 -0.79 27.79 0.06
N GLY A 631 -1.46 27.13 1.00
CA GLY A 631 -1.88 25.73 0.90
C GLY A 631 -3.20 25.61 0.13
N THR A 632 -3.16 25.69 -1.20
CA THR A 632 -4.39 25.80 -2.03
C THR A 632 -5.33 24.61 -1.88
N ASN A 633 -4.84 23.41 -1.56
CA ASN A 633 -5.68 22.22 -1.40
C ASN A 633 -6.66 22.39 -0.23
N ASP A 634 -6.14 22.72 0.96
CA ASP A 634 -6.94 22.89 2.17
C ASP A 634 -7.69 24.24 2.14
N LEU A 635 -7.09 25.28 1.56
CA LEU A 635 -7.78 26.55 1.34
C LEU A 635 -9.07 26.38 0.51
N MET A 636 -9.01 25.65 -0.62
CA MET A 636 -10.19 25.38 -1.44
C MET A 636 -11.20 24.49 -0.71
N GLN A 637 -10.74 23.45 -0.03
CA GLN A 637 -11.59 22.57 0.77
C GLN A 637 -12.43 23.35 1.78
N TYR A 638 -11.81 24.26 2.53
CA TYR A 638 -12.50 25.04 3.57
C TYR A 638 -13.28 26.23 3.01
N LEU A 639 -12.79 26.86 1.93
CA LEU A 639 -13.48 27.96 1.27
C LEU A 639 -14.84 27.53 0.69
N PHE A 640 -14.89 26.32 0.13
CA PHE A 640 -16.10 25.76 -0.48
C PHE A 640 -16.82 24.75 0.42
N ALA A 641 -16.32 24.49 1.62
CA ALA A 641 -16.86 23.47 2.53
C ALA A 641 -17.04 22.09 1.85
N ALA A 642 -16.08 21.70 1.02
CA ALA A 642 -16.12 20.48 0.19
C ALA A 642 -14.93 19.60 0.51
N ASP A 643 -15.20 18.39 1.01
CA ASP A 643 -14.17 17.40 1.27
C ASP A 643 -13.54 16.91 -0.05
N ARG A 644 -12.24 17.20 -0.26
CA ARG A 644 -11.47 16.76 -1.43
C ARG A 644 -11.32 15.25 -1.53
N GLY A 645 -11.44 14.53 -0.41
CA GLY A 645 -11.40 13.07 -0.36
C GLY A 645 -12.71 12.42 -0.79
N ASN A 646 -13.80 13.17 -0.89
CA ASN A 646 -15.09 12.67 -1.30
C ASN A 646 -15.34 12.92 -2.81
N PRO A 647 -15.30 11.86 -3.66
CA PRO A 647 -15.43 12.01 -5.11
C PRO A 647 -16.79 12.53 -5.57
N ARG A 648 -17.80 12.59 -4.68
CA ARG A 648 -19.13 13.15 -5.01
C ARG A 648 -19.16 14.68 -4.96
N VAL A 649 -18.20 15.29 -4.28
CA VAL A 649 -18.15 16.75 -4.08
C VAL A 649 -16.85 17.38 -4.53
N SER A 650 -15.74 16.66 -4.61
CA SER A 650 -14.41 17.17 -4.97
C SER A 650 -14.41 17.91 -6.31
N ASP A 651 -15.12 17.37 -7.30
CA ASP A 651 -15.14 17.91 -8.66
C ASP A 651 -16.18 19.04 -8.88
N ARG A 652 -16.94 19.40 -7.83
CA ARG A 652 -17.97 20.45 -7.95
C ARG A 652 -17.43 21.86 -7.99
N TYR A 653 -16.24 22.05 -7.43
CA TYR A 653 -15.66 23.37 -7.22
C TYR A 653 -14.31 23.49 -7.93
N ASP A 654 -14.31 24.33 -8.96
CA ASP A 654 -13.09 24.56 -9.74
C ASP A 654 -12.18 25.55 -9.00
N PRO A 655 -10.88 25.23 -8.78
CA PRO A 655 -9.92 26.18 -8.25
C PRO A 655 -9.73 27.42 -9.17
N LEU A 656 -10.11 27.36 -10.45
CA LEU A 656 -10.19 28.51 -11.36
C LEU A 656 -11.57 29.17 -11.33
N SER A 657 -12.25 29.19 -10.21
CA SER A 657 -13.49 29.95 -9.99
C SER A 657 -13.19 31.38 -9.52
N PRO A 658 -14.04 32.36 -9.82
CA PRO A 658 -13.83 33.74 -9.36
C PRO A 658 -13.69 33.89 -7.83
N PRO A 659 -14.43 33.18 -6.97
CA PRO A 659 -14.21 33.24 -5.53
C PRO A 659 -12.82 32.77 -5.10
N ALA A 660 -12.32 31.64 -5.67
CA ALA A 660 -10.99 31.12 -5.41
C ALA A 660 -9.90 32.09 -5.86
N LEU A 661 -10.01 32.60 -7.09
CA LEU A 661 -9.04 33.56 -7.62
C LEU A 661 -9.03 34.87 -6.84
N ARG A 662 -10.19 35.36 -6.34
CA ARG A 662 -10.26 36.53 -5.46
C ARG A 662 -9.57 36.29 -4.13
N ALA A 663 -9.79 35.12 -3.50
CA ALA A 663 -9.12 34.78 -2.26
C ALA A 663 -7.59 34.78 -2.43
N LEU A 664 -7.10 34.13 -3.51
CA LEU A 664 -5.68 34.11 -3.86
C LEU A 664 -5.14 35.52 -4.12
N LYS A 665 -5.88 36.36 -4.87
CA LYS A 665 -5.50 37.75 -5.13
C LYS A 665 -5.41 38.54 -3.83
N THR A 666 -6.36 38.42 -2.92
CA THR A 666 -6.36 39.11 -1.62
C THR A 666 -5.09 38.77 -0.81
N ILE A 667 -4.71 37.49 -0.74
CA ILE A 667 -3.48 37.07 -0.05
C ILE A 667 -2.26 37.71 -0.69
N ARG A 668 -2.16 37.62 -2.02
CA ARG A 668 -1.02 38.14 -2.77
C ARG A 668 -0.87 39.66 -2.61
N ASP A 669 -1.99 40.40 -2.70
CA ASP A 669 -1.98 41.87 -2.62
C ASP A 669 -1.56 42.33 -1.22
N ALA A 670 -2.12 41.71 -0.14
CA ALA A 670 -1.71 42.00 1.23
C ALA A 670 -0.22 41.72 1.46
N CYS A 671 0.30 40.62 0.91
CA CYS A 671 1.74 40.30 0.98
C CYS A 671 2.60 41.32 0.22
N ALA A 672 2.11 41.80 -0.91
CA ALA A 672 2.84 42.86 -1.66
C ALA A 672 2.87 44.18 -0.90
N GLU A 673 1.78 44.56 -0.23
CA GLU A 673 1.69 45.79 0.57
C GLU A 673 2.65 45.76 1.77
N THR A 674 2.83 44.61 2.40
CA THR A 674 3.73 44.43 3.56
C THR A 674 5.17 44.10 3.16
N GLY A 675 5.42 43.72 1.90
CA GLY A 675 6.71 43.20 1.44
C GLY A 675 7.00 41.78 1.93
N THR A 676 5.99 41.05 2.45
CA THR A 676 6.16 39.70 2.93
C THR A 676 6.28 38.71 1.77
N PRO A 677 7.35 37.89 1.70
CA PRO A 677 7.49 36.85 0.67
C PRO A 677 6.33 35.85 0.69
N VAL A 678 5.76 35.58 -0.49
CA VAL A 678 4.65 34.61 -0.61
C VAL A 678 4.95 33.54 -1.65
N SER A 679 4.64 32.29 -1.32
CA SER A 679 4.70 31.13 -2.21
C SER A 679 3.36 30.41 -2.29
N VAL A 680 3.19 29.55 -3.31
CA VAL A 680 2.06 28.62 -3.39
C VAL A 680 2.61 27.19 -3.38
N CYS A 681 2.10 26.31 -2.53
CA CYS A 681 2.59 24.94 -2.38
C CYS A 681 1.52 23.86 -2.60
N GLY A 682 0.29 24.23 -2.95
CA GLY A 682 -0.75 23.27 -3.30
C GLY A 682 -0.63 22.75 -4.73
N GLU A 683 -1.51 21.82 -5.10
CA GLU A 683 -1.50 21.16 -6.41
C GLU A 683 -1.68 22.12 -7.59
N MET A 684 -2.35 23.24 -7.39
CA MET A 684 -2.51 24.28 -8.42
C MET A 684 -1.17 24.77 -8.99
N ALA A 685 -0.13 24.83 -8.16
CA ALA A 685 1.17 25.31 -8.58
C ALA A 685 1.84 24.38 -9.62
N GLY A 686 1.50 23.09 -9.65
CA GLY A 686 2.08 22.08 -10.54
C GLY A 686 1.29 21.84 -11.84
N ARG A 687 0.15 22.51 -12.02
CA ARG A 687 -0.69 22.39 -13.22
C ARG A 687 -0.52 23.62 -14.09
N PRO A 688 -0.10 23.50 -15.36
CA PRO A 688 0.26 24.67 -16.19
C PRO A 688 -0.81 25.75 -16.28
N LEU A 689 -2.10 25.38 -16.45
CA LEU A 689 -3.18 26.36 -16.56
C LEU A 689 -3.45 27.10 -15.24
N GLU A 690 -3.47 26.36 -14.12
CA GLU A 690 -3.62 26.95 -12.79
C GLU A 690 -2.39 27.79 -12.42
N ALA A 691 -1.18 27.32 -12.74
CA ALA A 691 0.05 28.06 -12.54
C ALA A 691 0.07 29.36 -13.39
N PHE A 692 -0.45 29.32 -14.62
CA PHE A 692 -0.64 30.51 -15.44
C PHE A 692 -1.52 31.54 -14.73
N ALA A 693 -2.64 31.14 -14.16
CA ALA A 693 -3.50 32.03 -13.37
C ALA A 693 -2.78 32.58 -12.13
N LEU A 694 -2.00 31.77 -11.42
CA LEU A 694 -1.22 32.20 -10.26
C LEU A 694 -0.15 33.24 -10.64
N VAL A 695 0.58 33.03 -11.75
CA VAL A 695 1.58 33.98 -12.28
C VAL A 695 0.90 35.28 -12.67
N ALA A 696 -0.24 35.23 -13.34
CA ALA A 696 -1.03 36.40 -13.71
C ALA A 696 -1.55 37.18 -12.49
N LEU A 697 -1.92 36.49 -11.39
CA LEU A 697 -2.28 37.13 -10.13
C LEU A 697 -1.08 37.76 -9.41
N GLY A 698 0.15 37.44 -9.81
CA GLY A 698 1.36 38.03 -9.28
C GLY A 698 2.19 37.15 -8.37
N TYR A 699 1.93 35.87 -8.27
CA TYR A 699 2.78 34.95 -7.53
C TYR A 699 4.08 34.67 -8.29
N GLU A 700 5.20 34.75 -7.58
CA GLU A 700 6.55 34.61 -8.14
C GLU A 700 7.29 33.39 -7.60
N ARG A 701 6.69 32.63 -6.66
CA ARG A 701 7.26 31.43 -6.08
C ARG A 701 6.21 30.31 -6.09
N LEU A 702 6.45 29.26 -6.87
CA LEU A 702 5.55 28.13 -7.04
C LEU A 702 6.24 26.84 -6.63
N SER A 703 5.68 26.15 -5.65
CA SER A 703 6.23 24.89 -5.14
C SER A 703 5.29 23.72 -5.51
N MET A 704 5.82 22.70 -6.16
CA MET A 704 5.05 21.66 -6.82
C MET A 704 5.74 20.30 -6.78
N PRO A 705 5.02 19.18 -7.04
CA PRO A 705 5.67 17.89 -7.26
C PRO A 705 6.68 17.94 -8.41
N PRO A 706 7.75 17.12 -8.39
CA PRO A 706 8.81 17.11 -9.41
C PRO A 706 8.29 17.08 -10.85
N ALA A 707 7.25 16.27 -11.12
CA ALA A 707 6.65 16.13 -12.44
C ALA A 707 6.01 17.42 -13.00
N GLY A 708 5.67 18.38 -12.13
CA GLY A 708 5.07 19.67 -12.53
C GLY A 708 6.10 20.71 -12.99
N ILE A 709 7.38 20.58 -12.59
CA ILE A 709 8.39 21.63 -12.82
C ILE A 709 8.63 21.88 -14.30
N GLY A 710 8.84 20.84 -15.10
CA GLY A 710 9.08 20.97 -16.54
C GLY A 710 7.92 21.67 -17.29
N PRO A 711 6.68 21.13 -17.17
CA PRO A 711 5.50 21.76 -17.80
C PRO A 711 5.27 23.20 -17.37
N VAL A 712 5.38 23.51 -16.07
CA VAL A 712 5.20 24.87 -15.56
C VAL A 712 6.33 25.80 -16.01
N LYS A 713 7.58 25.29 -16.08
CA LYS A 713 8.70 26.08 -16.63
C LYS A 713 8.44 26.48 -18.11
N GLN A 714 7.96 25.53 -18.93
CA GLN A 714 7.61 25.81 -20.33
C GLN A 714 6.48 26.87 -20.41
N MET A 715 5.46 26.75 -19.55
CA MET A 715 4.40 27.75 -19.43
C MET A 715 4.97 29.13 -19.09
N VAL A 716 5.82 29.23 -18.06
CA VAL A 716 6.44 30.50 -17.63
C VAL A 716 7.24 31.16 -18.76
N LEU A 717 8.09 30.39 -19.43
CA LEU A 717 8.93 30.89 -20.55
C LEU A 717 8.10 31.41 -21.73
N SER A 718 6.88 30.93 -21.91
CA SER A 718 5.95 31.38 -22.95
C SER A 718 4.98 32.48 -22.49
N CYS A 719 4.91 32.78 -21.19
CA CYS A 719 3.95 33.70 -20.60
C CYS A 719 4.42 35.17 -20.67
N ASP A 720 3.53 36.08 -21.07
CA ASP A 720 3.62 37.50 -20.77
C ASP A 720 2.71 37.78 -19.57
N ARG A 721 3.32 38.07 -18.42
CA ARG A 721 2.59 38.18 -17.15
C ARG A 721 1.63 39.38 -17.14
N GLU A 722 2.07 40.53 -17.69
CA GLU A 722 1.24 41.73 -17.68
C GLU A 722 0.03 41.59 -18.60
N ALA A 723 0.21 40.95 -19.77
CA ALA A 723 -0.91 40.64 -20.66
C ALA A 723 -1.88 39.63 -20.02
N ALA A 724 -1.36 38.61 -19.34
CA ALA A 724 -2.15 37.62 -18.61
C ALA A 724 -2.95 38.26 -17.44
N ARG A 725 -2.32 39.15 -16.65
CA ARG A 725 -2.94 39.89 -15.55
C ARG A 725 -4.17 40.67 -16.00
N ARG A 726 -4.01 41.48 -17.09
CA ARG A 726 -5.13 42.24 -17.63
C ARG A 726 -6.32 41.38 -18.05
N GLY A 727 -6.07 40.19 -18.58
CA GLY A 727 -7.10 39.24 -18.94
C GLY A 727 -7.82 38.67 -17.73
N ILE A 728 -7.04 38.20 -16.74
CA ILE A 728 -7.60 37.55 -15.52
C ILE A 728 -8.37 38.54 -14.65
N ASP A 729 -7.91 39.78 -14.48
CA ASP A 729 -8.63 40.83 -13.72
C ASP A 729 -10.06 41.04 -14.24
N GLY A 730 -10.32 40.83 -15.53
CA GLY A 730 -11.66 40.86 -16.11
C GLY A 730 -12.57 39.72 -15.63
N PHE A 731 -12.00 38.56 -15.35
CA PHE A 731 -12.77 37.38 -14.94
C PHE A 731 -13.09 37.36 -13.44
N LEU A 732 -12.35 38.05 -12.59
CA LEU A 732 -12.54 38.08 -11.14
C LEU A 732 -13.93 38.57 -10.71
N ARG A 733 -14.61 39.37 -11.54
CA ARG A 733 -15.95 39.90 -11.28
C ARG A 733 -17.06 39.07 -11.86
N SER A 734 -16.72 37.96 -12.53
CA SER A 734 -17.72 37.05 -13.10
C SER A 734 -18.56 36.38 -12.01
N GLY A 735 -19.83 36.20 -12.27
CA GLY A 735 -20.71 35.37 -11.43
C GLY A 735 -20.70 33.89 -11.79
N ALA A 736 -19.82 33.46 -12.68
CA ALA A 736 -19.71 32.05 -13.11
C ALA A 736 -19.15 31.18 -11.98
N GLY A 737 -19.51 29.91 -11.99
CA GLY A 737 -18.95 28.90 -11.06
C GLY A 737 -17.50 28.52 -11.40
N SER A 738 -17.09 28.67 -12.66
CA SER A 738 -15.72 28.46 -13.16
C SER A 738 -15.45 29.42 -14.32
N VAL A 739 -14.20 29.85 -14.47
CA VAL A 739 -13.69 30.63 -15.59
C VAL A 739 -12.54 29.90 -16.30
N ARG A 740 -12.46 28.59 -16.15
CA ARG A 740 -11.43 27.73 -16.75
C ARG A 740 -11.37 27.88 -18.27
N GLY A 741 -12.50 27.82 -18.94
CA GLY A 741 -12.59 27.95 -20.41
C GLY A 741 -12.13 29.31 -20.91
N GLU A 742 -12.44 30.38 -20.17
CA GLU A 742 -12.02 31.73 -20.46
C GLU A 742 -10.49 31.90 -20.28
N ILE A 743 -9.93 31.31 -19.21
CA ILE A 743 -8.49 31.29 -18.94
C ILE A 743 -7.75 30.48 -19.99
N GLU A 744 -8.25 29.31 -20.39
CA GLU A 744 -7.69 28.53 -21.52
C GLU A 744 -7.71 29.33 -22.83
N SER A 745 -8.80 30.02 -23.12
CA SER A 745 -8.93 30.85 -24.31
C SER A 745 -7.96 32.01 -24.27
N LEU A 746 -7.75 32.61 -23.10
CA LEU A 746 -6.76 33.67 -22.90
C LEU A 746 -5.34 33.15 -23.12
N ALA A 747 -4.98 32.00 -22.52
CA ALA A 747 -3.68 31.36 -22.67
C ALA A 747 -3.38 31.06 -24.14
N ARG A 748 -4.35 30.51 -24.89
CA ARG A 748 -4.22 30.27 -26.34
C ARG A 748 -4.01 31.54 -27.12
N LYS A 749 -4.75 32.63 -26.82
CA LYS A 749 -4.60 33.93 -27.46
C LYS A 749 -3.22 34.55 -27.23
N LEU A 750 -2.64 34.31 -26.08
CA LEU A 750 -1.31 34.78 -25.70
C LEU A 750 -0.19 33.81 -26.10
N PHE A 751 -0.52 32.70 -26.75
CA PHE A 751 0.43 31.64 -27.16
C PHE A 751 1.19 31.03 -25.96
N VAL A 752 0.53 30.90 -24.81
CA VAL A 752 1.10 30.28 -23.61
C VAL A 752 0.93 28.75 -23.68
N ALA A 753 1.98 28.02 -23.35
CA ALA A 753 2.00 26.57 -23.31
C ALA A 753 1.33 26.06 -21.99
N VAL A 754 0.04 25.75 -22.04
CA VAL A 754 -0.75 25.24 -20.90
C VAL A 754 -1.29 23.85 -21.16
#